data_6369c1c5fb31b7b22865c543653f595f
#
_entry.id   6369c1c5fb31b7b22865c543653f595f
#
_cell.length_a   1.000
_cell.length_b   1.000
_cell.length_c   1.000
_cell.angle_alpha   90.00
_cell.angle_beta   90.00
_cell.angle_gamma   90.00
#
_symmetry.space_group_name_H-M   'P 1'
#
loop_
_entity.id
_entity.type
_entity.pdbx_description
1 polymer ?
#
loop_
_entity_poly.entity_id
_entity_poly.type
_entity_poly.pdbx_seq_one_letter_code
_entity_poly.pdbx_strand_id
1 'polypeptide(L)'
;MRTLGSAARTVTEFLVLWLISAVALMVIDAVMPGVELASTSAPGPLGSAPSALALALVFGLLSTVLWPLLLRAMLWVGPALLFLFAFVGSGLIMLLSVRILPVATAESATDIVILALLLSLVSSAVSGAIASRRDDTYRMMLVRRQRFRLRRKKLPDGASDRPGLLCIQIDGLGYKVLQRAMRSGVVPNLAAMVRDESHRLMPWHTDWSSQTGASQLGILHGSNHNVPAFRWYDKATKKVAVFSNPSDNAERERERASIPGLLADGGASRGNLFSGGAEDNVLVVSRMKGARMGGGGTGYADYFIDPASAVRTFIRLVAEVLREIRQAWHQRRRDIRPRVRRGGIYPLVRAFTTVVETDVVVAAVIGDIIKGRNVIYVDLVGYDEVSHHSGVERPETLAVLRKLDAEIGMIAAVAAQADRPYNIVVLSDHGQSQGETFSGRFGENLEALVLRECEADRPQPQHRRWLHHDKDIPDAGAQGRGAEGLGYATASLRSTPPPDRVTAPPEQPVVLASGNVGLVSFPLAAGRATMRWITEHHPSLLPALTTHPGVGFILVAREGKGSIVLGSHGSIEVDTGFVAGRNPLADFGPGTLERIRRTDGFDNVADIMINGRYWPDTGEIAAFEEQVGSHGGLGGPQTRPFLLYPAHLPEPPDELHGAEQVHRVLSGWRDLPAADARAGR
;
A
#
# COMPACT_ATOMS: atom_id res chain seq x y z
N MET A 1 22.82 19.80 33.20
CA MET A 1 23.52 18.53 33.06
C MET A 1 23.00 17.63 31.90
N ARG A 2 21.71 17.70 31.46
CA ARG A 2 21.20 16.88 30.34
C ARG A 2 21.71 17.27 28.92
N THR A 3 22.11 18.52 28.72
CA THR A 3 22.63 19.02 27.42
C THR A 3 24.09 18.64 27.15
N LEU A 4 24.92 18.53 28.17
CA LEU A 4 26.32 18.09 28.04
C LEU A 4 26.44 16.62 27.68
N GLY A 5 25.55 15.76 28.22
CA GLY A 5 25.50 14.32 27.88
C GLY A 5 25.06 14.03 26.44
N SER A 6 24.22 14.91 25.84
CA SER A 6 23.81 14.76 24.45
C SER A 6 24.88 15.16 23.44
N ALA A 7 25.62 16.21 23.74
CA ALA A 7 26.74 16.68 22.90
C ALA A 7 27.91 15.67 22.92
N ALA A 8 28.28 15.19 24.12
CA ALA A 8 29.31 14.16 24.26
C ALA A 8 28.96 12.88 23.49
N ARG A 9 27.69 12.48 23.52
CA ARG A 9 27.22 11.30 22.81
C ARG A 9 27.26 11.45 21.28
N THR A 10 26.85 12.61 20.76
CA THR A 10 26.93 12.92 19.31
C THR A 10 28.38 12.93 18.82
N VAL A 11 29.28 13.46 19.62
CA VAL A 11 30.73 13.43 19.33
C VAL A 11 31.24 11.98 19.34
N THR A 12 30.86 11.17 20.31
CA THR A 12 31.26 9.75 20.36
C THR A 12 30.75 8.97 19.15
N GLU A 13 29.48 9.14 18.75
CA GLU A 13 28.91 8.51 17.55
C GLU A 13 29.64 8.95 16.27
N PHE A 14 29.96 10.24 16.15
CA PHE A 14 30.76 10.74 15.04
C PHE A 14 32.15 10.13 15.01
N LEU A 15 32.85 10.06 16.14
CA LEU A 15 34.19 9.49 16.25
C LEU A 15 34.18 7.97 15.91
N VAL A 16 33.17 7.24 16.36
CA VAL A 16 33.02 5.82 16.05
C VAL A 16 32.81 5.60 14.54
N LEU A 17 31.91 6.35 13.91
CA LEU A 17 31.66 6.27 12.47
C LEU A 17 32.88 6.67 11.65
N TRP A 18 33.56 7.73 12.04
CA TRP A 18 34.78 8.20 11.42
C TRP A 18 35.90 7.15 11.49
N LEU A 19 36.12 6.54 12.67
CA LEU A 19 37.11 5.48 12.87
C LEU A 19 36.79 4.24 12.04
N ILE A 20 35.51 3.81 12.00
CA ILE A 20 35.09 2.65 11.20
C ILE A 20 35.24 2.94 9.71
N SER A 21 34.94 4.17 9.27
CA SER A 21 35.16 4.56 7.86
C SER A 21 36.65 4.53 7.49
N ALA A 22 37.51 4.96 8.39
CA ALA A 22 38.97 4.88 8.19
C ALA A 22 39.46 3.44 8.13
N VAL A 23 38.99 2.55 9.04
CA VAL A 23 39.31 1.12 9.00
C VAL A 23 38.80 0.48 7.71
N ALA A 24 37.61 0.83 7.26
CA ALA A 24 37.06 0.36 5.99
C ALA A 24 37.95 0.78 4.80
N LEU A 25 38.42 2.01 4.76
CA LEU A 25 39.36 2.49 3.74
C LEU A 25 40.68 1.70 3.77
N MET A 26 41.23 1.42 4.93
CA MET A 26 42.44 0.58 5.06
C MET A 26 42.22 -0.86 4.57
N VAL A 27 41.04 -1.45 4.82
CA VAL A 27 40.68 -2.77 4.33
C VAL A 27 40.53 -2.77 2.80
N ILE A 28 39.92 -1.73 2.24
CA ILE A 28 39.76 -1.60 0.79
C ILE A 28 41.12 -1.41 0.12
N ASP A 29 41.99 -0.56 0.65
CA ASP A 29 43.39 -0.40 0.24
C ASP A 29 44.16 -1.76 0.19
N ALA A 30 43.95 -2.62 1.18
CA ALA A 30 44.58 -3.91 1.25
C ALA A 30 43.97 -4.96 0.28
N VAL A 31 42.73 -4.80 -0.17
CA VAL A 31 41.98 -5.80 -0.97
C VAL A 31 41.83 -5.39 -2.43
N MET A 32 41.78 -4.09 -2.74
CA MET A 32 41.60 -3.56 -4.10
C MET A 32 42.94 -3.13 -4.73
N PRO A 33 43.44 -3.83 -5.73
CA PRO A 33 44.73 -3.49 -6.35
C PRO A 33 44.76 -2.12 -7.05
N GLY A 34 43.61 -1.59 -7.44
CA GLY A 34 43.49 -0.31 -8.14
C GLY A 34 43.33 0.91 -7.24
N VAL A 35 43.38 0.75 -5.89
CA VAL A 35 43.25 1.85 -4.92
C VAL A 35 44.44 1.78 -3.95
N GLU A 36 45.24 2.83 -3.92
CA GLU A 36 46.38 2.92 -3.01
C GLU A 36 46.25 4.16 -2.12
N LEU A 37 46.37 3.96 -0.80
CA LEU A 37 46.45 5.05 0.17
C LEU A 37 47.91 5.41 0.41
N ALA A 38 48.24 6.72 0.41
CA ALA A 38 49.58 7.18 0.70
C ALA A 38 50.02 6.68 2.08
N SER A 39 51.13 5.98 2.12
CA SER A 39 51.71 5.37 3.32
C SER A 39 52.82 6.23 3.89
N THR A 40 52.84 6.39 5.20
CA THR A 40 53.99 6.94 5.91
C THR A 40 55.06 5.85 6.04
N SER A 41 56.30 6.18 6.32
CA SER A 41 57.49 5.31 6.37
C SER A 41 57.39 4.09 7.30
N ALA A 42 56.26 3.79 7.90
CA ALA A 42 56.03 2.61 8.73
C ALA A 42 55.62 1.41 7.86
N PRO A 43 56.32 0.25 7.94
CA PRO A 43 55.96 -0.91 7.21
C PRO A 43 54.66 -1.56 7.75
N GLY A 44 53.77 -1.97 6.83
CA GLY A 44 52.56 -2.70 7.14
C GLY A 44 51.24 -1.89 7.05
N PRO A 45 50.08 -2.51 7.28
CA PRO A 45 48.76 -1.91 7.07
C PRO A 45 48.48 -0.68 7.95
N LEU A 46 49.24 -0.41 8.98
CA LEU A 46 49.15 0.82 9.80
C LEU A 46 49.77 2.04 9.15
N GLY A 47 50.60 1.86 8.11
CA GLY A 47 51.26 2.97 7.38
C GLY A 47 50.22 3.88 6.65
N SER A 48 49.11 3.32 6.17
CA SER A 48 48.07 4.06 5.49
C SER A 48 47.01 4.68 6.45
N ALA A 49 47.08 4.42 7.76
CA ALA A 49 46.09 4.88 8.74
C ALA A 49 45.93 6.41 8.80
N PRO A 50 46.95 7.26 8.76
CA PRO A 50 46.76 8.71 8.75
C PRO A 50 46.02 9.20 7.51
N SER A 51 46.32 8.61 6.35
CA SER A 51 45.68 8.96 5.08
C SER A 51 44.22 8.50 5.07
N ALA A 52 43.92 7.33 5.59
CA ALA A 52 42.56 6.82 5.74
C ALA A 52 41.71 7.69 6.68
N LEU A 53 42.27 8.10 7.82
CA LEU A 53 41.60 8.99 8.78
C LEU A 53 41.33 10.38 8.18
N ALA A 54 42.29 10.96 7.47
CA ALA A 54 42.13 12.25 6.82
C ALA A 54 41.10 12.21 5.69
N LEU A 55 41.13 11.18 4.84
CA LEU A 55 40.17 10.98 3.73
C LEU A 55 38.74 10.75 4.25
N ALA A 56 38.58 9.92 5.29
CA ALA A 56 37.30 9.67 5.93
C ALA A 56 36.70 10.95 6.54
N LEU A 57 37.54 11.84 7.11
CA LEU A 57 37.10 13.12 7.66
C LEU A 57 36.61 14.06 6.55
N VAL A 58 37.39 14.23 5.48
CA VAL A 58 37.06 15.11 4.34
C VAL A 58 35.78 14.60 3.67
N PHE A 59 35.68 13.30 3.42
CA PHE A 59 34.46 12.69 2.85
C PHE A 59 33.22 12.92 3.74
N GLY A 60 33.34 12.77 5.06
CA GLY A 60 32.27 13.03 6.01
C GLY A 60 31.82 14.49 6.04
N LEU A 61 32.75 15.45 6.02
CA LEU A 61 32.46 16.88 5.97
C LEU A 61 31.80 17.27 4.65
N LEU A 62 32.36 16.86 3.52
CA LEU A 62 31.79 17.13 2.19
C LEU A 62 30.39 16.49 2.05
N SER A 63 30.21 15.26 2.52
CA SER A 63 28.90 14.61 2.55
C SER A 63 27.88 15.43 3.32
N THR A 64 28.24 15.99 4.46
CA THR A 64 27.33 16.79 5.29
C THR A 64 26.86 18.06 4.57
N VAL A 65 27.72 18.68 3.74
CA VAL A 65 27.43 19.93 3.03
C VAL A 65 26.78 19.67 1.66
N LEU A 66 27.34 18.74 0.89
CA LEU A 66 26.94 18.55 -0.52
C LEU A 66 25.69 17.66 -0.65
N TRP A 67 25.48 16.73 0.28
CA TRP A 67 24.35 15.81 0.23
C TRP A 67 22.98 16.50 0.14
N PRO A 68 22.66 17.51 0.96
CA PRO A 68 21.41 18.24 0.85
C PRO A 68 21.23 18.99 -0.48
N LEU A 69 22.34 19.42 -1.10
CA LEU A 69 22.33 20.11 -2.40
C LEU A 69 22.07 19.13 -3.53
N LEU A 70 22.76 17.98 -3.52
CA LEU A 70 22.56 16.90 -4.47
C LEU A 70 21.14 16.37 -4.42
N LEU A 71 20.57 16.14 -3.24
CA LEU A 71 19.18 15.73 -3.07
C LEU A 71 18.19 16.75 -3.63
N ARG A 72 18.41 18.05 -3.46
CA ARG A 72 17.56 19.08 -4.06
C ARG A 72 17.59 19.05 -5.59
N ALA A 73 18.75 18.81 -6.18
CA ALA A 73 18.88 18.64 -7.61
C ALA A 73 18.19 17.35 -8.10
N MET A 74 18.17 16.32 -7.28
CA MET A 74 17.61 14.99 -7.56
C MET A 74 16.10 14.89 -7.35
N LEU A 75 15.46 15.83 -6.67
CA LEU A 75 13.99 15.88 -6.51
C LEU A 75 13.21 15.97 -7.84
N TRP A 76 13.93 16.23 -8.94
CA TRP A 76 13.41 16.23 -10.32
C TRP A 76 13.32 14.81 -10.92
N VAL A 77 13.90 13.81 -10.25
CA VAL A 77 14.04 12.42 -10.71
C VAL A 77 13.28 11.51 -9.75
N GLY A 78 12.53 10.53 -10.24
CA GLY A 78 11.64 9.70 -9.43
C GLY A 78 12.29 8.92 -8.29
N PRO A 79 11.46 8.50 -7.31
CA PRO A 79 11.91 7.86 -6.07
C PRO A 79 12.80 6.63 -6.28
N ALA A 80 12.55 5.84 -7.33
CA ALA A 80 13.38 4.67 -7.65
C ALA A 80 14.79 5.02 -8.10
N LEU A 81 14.94 6.17 -8.77
CA LEU A 81 16.22 6.67 -9.22
C LEU A 81 16.98 7.39 -8.09
N LEU A 82 16.31 7.80 -7.02
CA LEU A 82 16.95 8.39 -5.83
C LEU A 82 18.02 7.46 -5.24
N PHE A 83 17.76 6.15 -5.23
CA PHE A 83 18.75 5.19 -4.74
C PHE A 83 19.97 5.09 -5.68
N LEU A 84 19.75 5.04 -6.98
CA LEU A 84 20.85 5.06 -7.95
C LEU A 84 21.67 6.36 -7.85
N PHE A 85 20.98 7.48 -7.72
CA PHE A 85 21.63 8.80 -7.56
C PHE A 85 22.29 8.96 -6.19
N ALA A 86 21.82 8.32 -5.13
CA ALA A 86 22.51 8.30 -3.85
C ALA A 86 23.92 7.68 -3.98
N PHE A 87 24.03 6.60 -4.77
CA PHE A 87 25.34 5.99 -5.08
C PHE A 87 26.20 6.89 -5.96
N VAL A 88 25.63 7.44 -7.03
CA VAL A 88 26.35 8.37 -7.92
C VAL A 88 26.78 9.62 -7.15
N GLY A 89 25.91 10.16 -6.29
CA GLY A 89 26.24 11.32 -5.43
C GLY A 89 27.35 11.02 -4.43
N SER A 90 27.33 9.85 -3.79
CA SER A 90 28.42 9.40 -2.90
C SER A 90 29.73 9.23 -3.67
N GLY A 91 29.67 8.69 -4.91
CA GLY A 91 30.81 8.57 -5.81
C GLY A 91 31.42 9.93 -6.16
N LEU A 92 30.58 10.92 -6.51
CA LEU A 92 31.02 12.29 -6.80
C LEU A 92 31.65 12.98 -5.57
N ILE A 93 31.07 12.79 -4.38
CA ILE A 93 31.64 13.33 -3.14
C ILE A 93 32.99 12.67 -2.83
N MET A 94 33.12 11.37 -3.07
CA MET A 94 34.39 10.66 -2.87
C MET A 94 35.45 11.13 -3.86
N LEU A 95 35.08 11.27 -5.15
CA LEU A 95 35.97 11.80 -6.19
C LEU A 95 36.46 13.20 -5.84
N LEU A 96 35.56 14.04 -5.31
CA LEU A 96 35.93 15.38 -4.85
C LEU A 96 36.84 15.31 -3.60
N SER A 97 36.57 14.37 -2.69
CA SER A 97 37.40 14.16 -1.50
C SER A 97 38.84 13.80 -1.84
N VAL A 98 39.03 12.86 -2.79
CA VAL A 98 40.34 12.45 -3.28
C VAL A 98 41.06 13.59 -4.02
N ARG A 99 40.33 14.44 -4.77
CA ARG A 99 40.92 15.61 -5.42
C ARG A 99 41.34 16.70 -4.47
N ILE A 100 40.60 16.94 -3.39
CA ILE A 100 40.94 17.94 -2.36
C ILE A 100 42.09 17.45 -1.50
N LEU A 101 42.12 16.17 -1.19
CA LEU A 101 43.15 15.57 -0.35
C LEU A 101 43.81 14.40 -1.12
N PRO A 102 44.92 14.64 -1.83
CA PRO A 102 45.55 13.64 -2.68
C PRO A 102 46.36 12.61 -1.86
N VAL A 103 45.73 12.00 -0.89
CA VAL A 103 46.29 10.90 -0.06
C VAL A 103 45.86 9.52 -0.54
N ALA A 104 45.09 9.47 -1.62
CA ALA A 104 44.69 8.23 -2.26
C ALA A 104 44.88 8.38 -3.77
N THR A 105 45.38 7.34 -4.39
CA THR A 105 45.48 7.20 -5.86
C THR A 105 44.57 6.07 -6.30
N ALA A 106 43.90 6.27 -7.43
CA ALA A 106 43.06 5.23 -8.04
C ALA A 106 43.36 5.17 -9.53
N GLU A 107 43.56 3.99 -10.06
CA GLU A 107 43.95 3.77 -11.47
C GLU A 107 42.83 4.15 -12.45
N SER A 108 41.56 4.05 -12.02
CA SER A 108 40.42 4.37 -12.86
C SER A 108 39.29 5.11 -12.11
N ALA A 109 38.43 5.81 -12.85
CA ALA A 109 37.20 6.38 -12.32
C ALA A 109 36.25 5.31 -11.74
N THR A 110 36.31 4.10 -12.25
CA THR A 110 35.53 2.95 -11.79
C THR A 110 35.96 2.54 -10.39
N ASP A 111 37.26 2.55 -10.09
CA ASP A 111 37.79 2.23 -8.76
C ASP A 111 37.34 3.23 -7.70
N ILE A 112 37.27 4.52 -8.05
CA ILE A 112 36.75 5.56 -7.18
C ILE A 112 35.26 5.34 -6.89
N VAL A 113 34.46 4.94 -7.87
CA VAL A 113 33.03 4.64 -7.69
C VAL A 113 32.86 3.39 -6.80
N ILE A 114 33.65 2.34 -7.03
CA ILE A 114 33.62 1.13 -6.20
C ILE A 114 34.05 1.44 -4.77
N LEU A 115 35.11 2.23 -4.59
CA LEU A 115 35.57 2.70 -3.28
C LEU A 115 34.45 3.47 -2.53
N ALA A 116 33.79 4.40 -3.22
CA ALA A 116 32.67 5.15 -2.64
C ALA A 116 31.48 4.24 -2.27
N LEU A 117 31.17 3.26 -3.13
CA LEU A 117 30.10 2.28 -2.89
C LEU A 117 30.42 1.41 -1.67
N LEU A 118 31.64 0.87 -1.58
CA LEU A 118 32.04 0.03 -0.46
C LEU A 118 32.08 0.83 0.85
N LEU A 119 32.64 2.05 0.84
CA LEU A 119 32.65 2.90 2.01
C LEU A 119 31.24 3.30 2.44
N SER A 120 30.37 3.65 1.49
CA SER A 120 28.96 3.93 1.77
C SER A 120 28.24 2.71 2.34
N LEU A 121 28.50 1.50 1.80
CA LEU A 121 27.91 0.26 2.29
C LEU A 121 28.37 -0.06 3.72
N VAL A 122 29.66 0.06 4.03
CA VAL A 122 30.21 -0.18 5.37
C VAL A 122 29.69 0.85 6.37
N SER A 123 29.76 2.14 6.04
CA SER A 123 29.25 3.21 6.88
C SER A 123 27.76 3.04 7.15
N SER A 124 27.03 2.58 6.16
CA SER A 124 25.59 2.29 6.21
C SER A 124 25.29 1.06 7.07
N ALA A 125 26.03 -0.03 6.89
CA ALA A 125 25.85 -1.24 7.68
C ALA A 125 26.11 -0.98 9.16
N VAL A 126 27.12 -0.22 9.47
CA VAL A 126 27.45 0.15 10.85
C VAL A 126 26.42 1.12 11.44
N SER A 127 26.02 2.14 10.69
CA SER A 127 24.94 3.04 11.10
C SER A 127 23.63 2.29 11.29
N GLY A 128 23.33 1.35 10.40
CA GLY A 128 22.17 0.43 10.49
C GLY A 128 22.26 -0.51 11.69
N ALA A 129 23.41 -1.08 11.99
CA ALA A 129 23.64 -1.94 13.16
C ALA A 129 23.54 -1.16 14.48
N ILE A 130 24.03 0.08 14.52
CA ILE A 130 23.87 0.99 15.68
C ILE A 130 22.40 1.40 15.83
N ALA A 131 21.73 1.70 14.73
CA ALA A 131 20.33 2.11 14.73
C ALA A 131 19.36 0.93 15.00
N SER A 132 19.63 -0.27 14.47
CA SER A 132 18.77 -1.44 14.66
C SER A 132 18.80 -2.00 16.09
N ARG A 133 19.88 -1.77 16.83
CA ARG A 133 19.93 -2.10 18.27
C ARG A 133 19.17 -1.10 19.15
N ARG A 134 18.67 0.02 18.59
CA ARG A 134 18.01 1.10 19.34
C ARG A 134 16.95 1.80 18.48
N ASP A 135 15.89 1.08 18.14
CA ASP A 135 14.70 1.70 17.55
C ASP A 135 14.25 2.94 18.35
N ASP A 136 14.28 2.88 19.70
CA ASP A 136 13.96 4.01 20.57
C ASP A 136 14.86 5.26 20.38
N THR A 137 16.13 5.07 20.04
CA THR A 137 17.06 6.19 19.82
C THR A 137 16.77 6.91 18.50
N TYR A 138 16.46 6.17 17.44
CA TYR A 138 16.05 6.73 16.16
C TYR A 138 14.72 7.47 16.29
N ARG A 139 13.77 6.90 17.01
CA ARG A 139 12.46 7.47 17.36
C ARG A 139 12.63 8.83 18.07
N MET A 140 13.42 8.87 19.13
CA MET A 140 13.71 10.14 19.84
C MET A 140 14.46 11.15 18.98
N MET A 141 15.30 10.71 18.04
CA MET A 141 16.00 11.58 17.13
C MET A 141 15.05 12.19 16.09
N LEU A 142 14.10 11.44 15.54
CA LEU A 142 13.04 11.95 14.66
C LEU A 142 12.22 13.02 15.37
N VAL A 143 11.74 12.73 16.58
CA VAL A 143 10.96 13.67 17.40
C VAL A 143 11.77 14.95 17.70
N ARG A 144 13.04 14.82 18.11
CA ARG A 144 13.91 15.98 18.38
C ARG A 144 14.18 16.83 17.14
N ARG A 145 14.43 16.20 16.00
CA ARG A 145 14.65 16.90 14.72
C ARG A 145 13.40 17.64 14.25
N GLN A 146 12.25 17.01 14.32
CA GLN A 146 10.99 17.63 13.97
C GLN A 146 10.69 18.82 14.91
N ARG A 147 10.83 18.65 16.22
CA ARG A 147 10.71 19.77 17.19
C ARG A 147 11.70 20.90 16.92
N PHE A 148 12.96 20.60 16.57
CA PHE A 148 13.96 21.61 16.24
C PHE A 148 13.63 22.36 14.94
N ARG A 149 13.15 21.67 13.90
CA ARG A 149 12.71 22.28 12.63
C ARG A 149 11.50 23.19 12.85
N LEU A 150 10.55 22.78 13.68
CA LEU A 150 9.34 23.53 13.97
C LEU A 150 9.60 24.76 14.87
N ARG A 151 10.53 24.68 15.83
CA ARG A 151 10.96 25.84 16.61
C ARG A 151 11.59 26.96 15.75
N ARG A 152 12.14 26.64 14.58
CA ARG A 152 12.64 27.61 13.59
C ARG A 152 11.55 28.24 12.73
N LYS A 153 10.41 27.57 12.56
CA LYS A 153 9.22 28.13 11.93
C LYS A 153 8.29 28.53 13.09
N LYS A 154 8.10 29.85 13.31
CA LYS A 154 7.07 30.32 14.25
C LYS A 154 5.75 29.65 13.86
N LEU A 155 5.31 28.67 14.66
CA LEU A 155 3.96 28.13 14.56
C LEU A 155 2.98 29.23 14.95
N PRO A 156 1.78 29.29 14.32
CA PRO A 156 0.73 30.15 14.82
C PRO A 156 0.45 29.76 16.28
N ASP A 157 0.45 30.75 17.18
CA ASP A 157 0.02 30.58 18.55
C ASP A 157 -1.45 30.18 18.55
N GLY A 158 -1.75 28.98 18.97
CA GLY A 158 -3.10 28.40 19.03
C GLY A 158 -3.05 26.89 19.17
N ALA A 159 -2.50 26.38 20.29
CA ALA A 159 -2.80 25.01 20.72
C ALA A 159 -4.32 24.94 20.94
N SER A 160 -5.05 24.40 19.97
CA SER A 160 -6.48 24.14 20.13
C SER A 160 -6.64 23.16 21.29
N ASP A 161 -7.43 23.54 22.31
CA ASP A 161 -7.81 22.65 23.42
C ASP A 161 -8.59 21.41 22.96
N ARG A 162 -9.00 21.38 21.70
CA ARG A 162 -9.75 20.28 21.07
C ARG A 162 -8.79 19.17 20.68
N PRO A 163 -9.01 17.90 21.13
CA PRO A 163 -8.23 16.78 20.69
C PRO A 163 -8.24 16.63 19.16
N GLY A 164 -7.10 16.24 18.60
CA GLY A 164 -7.02 15.84 17.20
C GLY A 164 -7.50 14.40 17.01
N LEU A 165 -7.93 14.06 15.79
CA LEU A 165 -8.27 12.70 15.39
C LEU A 165 -7.12 12.12 14.55
N LEU A 166 -6.56 11.00 14.99
CA LEU A 166 -5.53 10.27 14.27
C LEU A 166 -6.06 8.91 13.85
N CYS A 167 -6.35 8.73 12.57
CA CYS A 167 -6.81 7.49 11.98
C CYS A 167 -5.63 6.76 11.36
N ILE A 168 -5.39 5.52 11.78
CA ILE A 168 -4.34 4.63 11.25
C ILE A 168 -5.02 3.42 10.63
N GLN A 169 -5.01 3.34 9.30
CA GLN A 169 -5.50 2.19 8.57
C GLN A 169 -4.39 1.14 8.48
N ILE A 170 -4.72 -0.11 8.76
CA ILE A 170 -3.93 -1.29 8.39
C ILE A 170 -4.67 -1.95 7.24
N ASP A 171 -4.19 -1.74 6.04
CA ASP A 171 -4.82 -2.18 4.81
C ASP A 171 -5.05 -3.71 4.79
N GLY A 172 -6.24 -4.13 4.43
CA GLY A 172 -6.61 -5.53 4.23
C GLY A 172 -6.69 -6.41 5.49
N LEU A 173 -6.54 -5.86 6.70
CA LEU A 173 -6.51 -6.65 7.93
C LEU A 173 -7.92 -6.95 8.45
N GLY A 174 -8.36 -8.20 8.31
CA GLY A 174 -9.68 -8.64 8.78
C GLY A 174 -9.77 -8.74 10.32
N TYR A 175 -10.97 -8.47 10.87
CA TYR A 175 -11.27 -8.49 12.30
C TYR A 175 -10.84 -9.79 13.01
N LYS A 176 -11.20 -10.96 12.44
CA LYS A 176 -10.84 -12.26 13.03
C LYS A 176 -9.33 -12.52 13.00
N VAL A 177 -8.63 -12.04 11.99
CA VAL A 177 -7.17 -12.17 11.89
C VAL A 177 -6.52 -11.31 12.97
N LEU A 178 -6.98 -10.07 13.15
CA LEU A 178 -6.50 -9.19 14.21
C LEU A 178 -6.70 -9.83 15.61
N GLN A 179 -7.89 -10.39 15.87
CA GLN A 179 -8.15 -11.08 17.17
C GLN A 179 -7.20 -12.25 17.41
N ARG A 180 -6.90 -13.06 16.38
CA ARG A 180 -5.92 -14.16 16.50
C ARG A 180 -4.50 -13.63 16.69
N ALA A 181 -4.11 -12.58 15.97
CA ALA A 181 -2.82 -11.92 16.09
C ALA A 181 -2.61 -11.33 17.51
N MET A 182 -3.65 -10.73 18.11
CA MET A 182 -3.61 -10.27 19.52
C MET A 182 -3.39 -11.42 20.48
N ARG A 183 -4.17 -12.51 20.35
CA ARG A 183 -4.05 -13.70 21.21
C ARG A 183 -2.71 -14.41 21.09
N SER A 184 -2.11 -14.42 19.91
CA SER A 184 -0.80 -15.05 19.65
C SER A 184 0.40 -14.14 19.94
N GLY A 185 0.17 -12.90 20.42
CA GLY A 185 1.23 -11.94 20.73
C GLY A 185 1.97 -11.37 19.51
N VAL A 186 1.37 -11.44 18.32
CA VAL A 186 1.93 -10.84 17.10
C VAL A 186 1.84 -9.33 17.15
N VAL A 187 0.76 -8.77 17.73
CA VAL A 187 0.47 -7.34 17.80
C VAL A 187 0.30 -6.89 19.27
N PRO A 188 1.40 -6.83 20.05
CA PRO A 188 1.34 -6.53 21.48
C PRO A 188 0.84 -5.12 21.82
N ASN A 189 1.10 -4.12 20.96
CA ASN A 189 0.65 -2.73 21.19
C ASN A 189 -0.87 -2.61 21.02
N LEU A 190 -1.43 -3.15 19.93
CA LEU A 190 -2.87 -3.17 19.71
C LEU A 190 -3.57 -4.04 20.76
N ALA A 191 -2.97 -5.17 21.17
CA ALA A 191 -3.50 -6.01 22.22
C ALA A 191 -3.53 -5.29 23.57
N ALA A 192 -2.53 -4.45 23.88
CA ALA A 192 -2.50 -3.64 25.08
C ALA A 192 -3.66 -2.63 25.13
N MET A 193 -3.95 -1.95 24.00
CA MET A 193 -5.06 -0.97 23.91
C MET A 193 -6.41 -1.60 24.31
N VAL A 194 -6.64 -2.87 23.91
CA VAL A 194 -7.88 -3.60 24.26
C VAL A 194 -7.83 -4.13 25.69
N ARG A 195 -6.72 -4.73 26.10
CA ARG A 195 -6.55 -5.30 27.43
C ARG A 195 -6.65 -4.26 28.55
N ASP A 196 -6.08 -3.08 28.30
CA ASP A 196 -6.04 -1.97 29.26
C ASP A 196 -7.34 -1.13 29.20
N GLU A 197 -8.36 -1.61 28.48
CA GLU A 197 -9.70 -1.01 28.30
C GLU A 197 -9.69 0.44 27.79
N SER A 198 -8.55 0.90 27.29
CA SER A 198 -8.43 2.24 26.71
C SER A 198 -9.12 2.36 25.35
N HIS A 199 -9.28 1.24 24.64
CA HIS A 199 -9.94 1.16 23.34
C HIS A 199 -10.92 0.00 23.28
N ARG A 200 -11.95 0.18 22.45
CA ARG A 200 -12.94 -0.85 22.09
C ARG A 200 -12.71 -1.33 20.68
N LEU A 201 -12.85 -2.64 20.47
CA LEU A 201 -12.66 -3.30 19.17
C LEU A 201 -14.01 -3.83 18.67
N MET A 202 -14.44 -3.38 17.49
CA MET A 202 -15.64 -3.90 16.83
C MET A 202 -15.39 -4.23 15.36
N PRO A 203 -16.11 -5.19 14.77
CA PRO A 203 -16.14 -5.41 13.33
C PRO A 203 -17.09 -4.41 12.66
N TRP A 204 -16.88 -4.19 11.37
CA TRP A 204 -17.86 -3.58 10.51
C TRP A 204 -17.99 -4.36 9.19
N HIS A 205 -18.99 -4.07 8.38
CA HIS A 205 -19.26 -4.75 7.12
C HIS A 205 -18.98 -3.84 5.93
N THR A 206 -18.14 -4.32 4.98
CA THR A 206 -17.91 -3.60 3.72
C THR A 206 -19.14 -3.61 2.83
N ASP A 207 -19.16 -2.75 1.82
CA ASP A 207 -20.02 -2.87 0.65
C ASP A 207 -19.67 -4.13 -0.18
N TRP A 208 -20.37 -4.39 -1.29
CA TRP A 208 -20.00 -5.49 -2.17
C TRP A 208 -18.56 -5.33 -2.67
N SER A 209 -18.18 -4.15 -3.12
CA SER A 209 -16.78 -3.84 -3.43
C SER A 209 -15.97 -3.73 -2.12
N SER A 210 -15.55 -4.87 -1.55
CA SER A 210 -14.66 -4.91 -0.39
C SER A 210 -13.22 -4.66 -0.81
N GLN A 211 -12.93 -3.42 -1.19
CA GLN A 211 -11.65 -3.00 -1.77
C GLN A 211 -11.22 -1.63 -1.29
N THR A 212 -9.90 -1.41 -1.25
CA THR A 212 -9.29 -0.16 -0.79
C THR A 212 -9.87 1.06 -1.50
N GLY A 213 -9.98 1.02 -2.84
CA GLY A 213 -10.51 2.14 -3.60
C GLY A 213 -11.94 2.54 -3.22
N ALA A 214 -12.85 1.56 -3.07
CA ALA A 214 -14.22 1.82 -2.66
C ALA A 214 -14.31 2.23 -1.19
N SER A 215 -13.60 1.52 -0.31
CA SER A 215 -13.64 1.76 1.13
C SER A 215 -13.00 3.10 1.50
N GLN A 216 -11.80 3.40 1.02
CA GLN A 216 -11.16 4.70 1.29
C GLN A 216 -11.96 5.87 0.74
N LEU A 217 -12.54 5.75 -0.47
CA LEU A 217 -13.36 6.82 -1.02
C LEU A 217 -14.59 7.09 -0.14
N GLY A 218 -15.25 6.00 0.32
CA GLY A 218 -16.36 6.10 1.27
C GLY A 218 -15.96 6.67 2.62
N ILE A 219 -14.85 6.22 3.21
CA ILE A 219 -14.35 6.69 4.51
C ILE A 219 -13.86 8.14 4.43
N LEU A 220 -13.13 8.51 3.39
CA LEU A 220 -12.50 9.83 3.29
C LEU A 220 -13.42 10.91 2.73
N HIS A 221 -14.37 10.55 1.85
CA HIS A 221 -15.25 11.49 1.18
C HIS A 221 -16.76 11.28 1.47
N GLY A 222 -17.11 10.30 2.27
CA GLY A 222 -18.51 10.04 2.66
C GLY A 222 -19.37 9.41 1.57
N SER A 223 -18.82 9.08 0.41
CA SER A 223 -19.53 8.38 -0.66
C SER A 223 -18.60 7.56 -1.55
N ASN A 224 -18.93 6.29 -1.73
CA ASN A 224 -18.34 5.40 -2.71
C ASN A 224 -19.35 4.97 -3.79
N HIS A 225 -20.40 5.78 -4.01
CA HIS A 225 -21.38 5.54 -5.06
C HIS A 225 -20.70 5.44 -6.43
N ASN A 226 -21.20 4.58 -7.32
CA ASN A 226 -20.65 4.31 -8.65
C ASN A 226 -19.23 3.70 -8.67
N VAL A 227 -18.81 3.03 -7.59
CA VAL A 227 -17.55 2.30 -7.52
C VAL A 227 -17.83 0.80 -7.34
N PRO A 228 -18.04 0.03 -8.44
CA PRO A 228 -18.43 -1.38 -8.33
C PRO A 228 -17.27 -2.32 -7.99
N ALA A 229 -16.03 -1.92 -8.27
CA ALA A 229 -14.83 -2.74 -8.07
C ALA A 229 -13.56 -1.87 -8.08
N PHE A 230 -12.36 -2.48 -7.94
CA PHE A 230 -11.08 -1.79 -8.08
C PHE A 230 -10.81 -1.33 -9.53
N ARG A 231 -11.38 -2.09 -10.50
CA ARG A 231 -11.37 -1.73 -11.92
C ARG A 231 -12.70 -2.13 -12.57
N TRP A 232 -13.17 -1.32 -13.48
CA TRP A 232 -14.41 -1.58 -14.24
C TRP A 232 -14.37 -0.92 -15.61
N TYR A 233 -15.18 -1.42 -16.53
CA TYR A 233 -15.39 -0.80 -17.82
C TYR A 233 -16.54 0.20 -17.74
N ASP A 234 -16.24 1.45 -17.97
CA ASP A 234 -17.22 2.52 -18.07
C ASP A 234 -17.75 2.59 -19.51
N LYS A 235 -18.98 2.18 -19.71
CA LYS A 235 -19.64 2.17 -21.04
C LYS A 235 -19.87 3.56 -21.61
N ALA A 236 -20.09 4.58 -20.78
CA ALA A 236 -20.32 5.94 -21.22
C ALA A 236 -19.06 6.55 -21.84
N THR A 237 -17.92 6.34 -21.20
CA THR A 237 -16.63 6.83 -21.66
C THR A 237 -15.86 5.83 -22.53
N LYS A 238 -16.33 4.56 -22.61
CA LYS A 238 -15.67 3.43 -23.30
C LYS A 238 -14.23 3.20 -22.82
N LYS A 239 -13.99 3.35 -21.52
CA LYS A 239 -12.68 3.23 -20.91
C LYS A 239 -12.72 2.27 -19.71
N VAL A 240 -11.56 1.68 -19.41
CA VAL A 240 -11.37 0.99 -18.14
C VAL A 240 -10.88 1.99 -17.11
N ALA A 241 -11.66 2.19 -16.04
CA ALA A 241 -11.25 2.91 -14.85
C ALA A 241 -10.51 1.95 -13.93
N VAL A 242 -9.41 2.40 -13.30
CA VAL A 242 -8.62 1.58 -12.37
C VAL A 242 -7.95 2.44 -11.28
N PHE A 243 -8.05 2.04 -10.02
CA PHE A 243 -7.49 2.79 -8.90
C PHE A 243 -5.95 2.74 -8.79
N SER A 244 -5.26 1.93 -9.56
CA SER A 244 -3.81 2.03 -9.72
C SER A 244 -3.39 3.23 -10.61
N ASN A 245 -4.33 3.91 -11.28
CA ASN A 245 -4.08 5.06 -12.13
C ASN A 245 -4.39 6.37 -11.39
N PRO A 246 -3.39 7.26 -11.17
CA PRO A 246 -3.61 8.55 -10.52
C PRO A 246 -4.70 9.43 -11.14
N SER A 247 -4.88 9.34 -12.46
CA SER A 247 -5.91 10.10 -13.17
C SER A 247 -7.31 9.71 -12.77
N ASP A 248 -7.55 8.39 -12.67
CA ASP A 248 -8.86 7.86 -12.36
C ASP A 248 -9.22 8.14 -10.90
N ASN A 249 -8.23 8.04 -10.00
CA ASN A 249 -8.40 8.45 -8.61
C ASN A 249 -8.76 9.94 -8.48
N ALA A 250 -8.04 10.81 -9.19
CA ALA A 250 -8.32 12.24 -9.17
C ALA A 250 -9.69 12.57 -9.77
N GLU A 251 -10.17 11.80 -10.74
CA GLU A 251 -11.50 11.95 -11.32
C GLU A 251 -12.58 11.54 -10.32
N ARG A 252 -12.45 10.36 -9.70
CA ARG A 252 -13.40 9.89 -8.68
C ARG A 252 -13.46 10.83 -7.47
N GLU A 253 -12.34 11.42 -7.08
CA GLU A 253 -12.30 12.41 -6.00
C GLU A 253 -13.00 13.72 -6.39
N ARG A 254 -12.81 14.20 -7.65
CA ARG A 254 -13.48 15.40 -8.15
C ARG A 254 -15.01 15.28 -8.23
N GLU A 255 -15.53 14.10 -8.54
CA GLU A 255 -16.97 13.82 -8.53
C GLU A 255 -17.61 14.04 -7.15
N ARG A 256 -16.80 14.00 -6.08
CA ARG A 256 -17.22 14.17 -4.69
C ARG A 256 -16.83 15.53 -4.11
N ALA A 257 -16.39 16.47 -4.93
CA ALA A 257 -15.94 17.78 -4.49
C ALA A 257 -17.02 18.62 -3.75
N SER A 258 -18.30 18.28 -3.94
CA SER A 258 -19.41 18.92 -3.22
C SER A 258 -19.59 18.42 -1.77
N ILE A 259 -18.91 17.31 -1.40
CA ILE A 259 -18.98 16.73 -0.05
C ILE A 259 -17.68 17.11 0.66
N PRO A 260 -17.72 17.79 1.81
CA PRO A 260 -16.51 18.03 2.59
C PRO A 260 -15.87 16.71 3.00
N GLY A 261 -14.61 16.52 2.63
CA GLY A 261 -13.86 15.32 3.01
C GLY A 261 -13.55 15.28 4.51
N LEU A 262 -13.27 14.10 5.03
CA LEU A 262 -12.89 13.87 6.43
C LEU A 262 -11.67 14.72 6.85
N LEU A 263 -10.77 14.99 5.93
CA LEU A 263 -9.50 15.69 6.15
C LEU A 263 -9.54 17.17 5.68
N ALA A 264 -10.69 17.68 5.32
CA ALA A 264 -10.85 19.12 5.08
C ALA A 264 -10.43 19.93 6.33
N ASP A 265 -10.22 21.23 6.18
CA ASP A 265 -9.90 22.13 7.28
C ASP A 265 -8.56 21.83 7.99
N GLY A 266 -7.50 21.67 7.22
CA GLY A 266 -6.14 21.57 7.72
C GLY A 266 -5.72 20.16 8.15
N GLY A 267 -6.43 19.14 7.71
CA GLY A 267 -6.06 17.73 7.88
C GLY A 267 -4.86 17.31 7.01
N ALA A 268 -4.41 16.09 7.22
CA ALA A 268 -3.28 15.49 6.51
C ALA A 268 -3.59 14.07 6.03
N SER A 269 -3.27 13.78 4.76
CA SER A 269 -3.44 12.47 4.11
C SER A 269 -2.07 11.85 3.82
N ARG A 270 -1.86 10.59 4.25
CA ARG A 270 -0.56 9.90 4.20
C ARG A 270 -0.71 8.48 3.67
N GLY A 271 -0.11 8.17 2.50
CA GLY A 271 -0.13 6.84 1.92
C GLY A 271 -1.47 6.39 1.34
N ASN A 272 -2.40 7.30 1.11
CA ASN A 272 -3.77 6.98 0.70
C ASN A 272 -3.95 7.01 -0.83
N LEU A 273 -5.02 6.37 -1.32
CA LEU A 273 -5.46 6.56 -2.70
C LEU A 273 -6.04 7.97 -2.92
N PHE A 274 -6.67 8.57 -1.91
CA PHE A 274 -7.38 9.84 -1.99
C PHE A 274 -6.93 10.84 -0.93
N SER A 275 -7.12 12.12 -1.23
CA SER A 275 -6.73 13.19 -0.30
C SER A 275 -7.69 13.38 0.86
N GLY A 276 -8.94 12.94 0.75
CA GLY A 276 -9.97 13.20 1.76
C GLY A 276 -10.23 14.69 2.01
N GLY A 277 -9.93 15.56 1.04
CA GLY A 277 -9.99 17.01 1.19
C GLY A 277 -8.76 17.65 1.83
N ALA A 278 -7.73 16.87 2.19
CA ALA A 278 -6.50 17.42 2.78
C ALA A 278 -5.72 18.29 1.79
N GLU A 279 -5.18 19.40 2.27
CA GLU A 279 -4.23 20.24 1.53
C GLU A 279 -2.81 19.66 1.61
N ASP A 280 -2.44 19.04 2.73
CA ASP A 280 -1.11 18.45 2.96
C ASP A 280 -1.15 16.94 2.69
N ASN A 281 -0.52 16.53 1.58
CA ASN A 281 -0.56 15.17 1.05
C ASN A 281 0.85 14.60 0.92
N VAL A 282 1.08 13.35 1.36
CA VAL A 282 2.32 12.61 1.15
C VAL A 282 1.99 11.22 0.64
N LEU A 283 2.52 10.85 -0.52
CA LEU A 283 2.24 9.57 -1.21
C LEU A 283 0.73 9.32 -1.42
N VAL A 284 -0.02 10.36 -1.82
CA VAL A 284 -1.44 10.26 -2.15
C VAL A 284 -1.63 10.11 -3.64
N VAL A 285 -2.21 9.00 -4.08
CA VAL A 285 -2.26 8.60 -5.50
C VAL A 285 -3.04 9.62 -6.34
N SER A 286 -4.21 10.09 -5.89
CA SER A 286 -5.03 11.07 -6.62
C SER A 286 -4.32 12.42 -6.84
N ARG A 287 -3.28 12.72 -6.07
CA ARG A 287 -2.50 13.96 -6.13
C ARG A 287 -1.19 13.83 -6.91
N MET A 288 -0.85 12.64 -7.41
CA MET A 288 0.39 12.41 -8.16
C MET A 288 0.33 12.91 -9.61
N LYS A 289 -0.86 13.14 -10.18
CA LYS A 289 -1.04 13.62 -11.56
C LYS A 289 -0.69 15.10 -11.70
N GLY A 290 0.25 15.43 -12.59
CA GLY A 290 0.64 16.82 -12.91
C GLY A 290 1.63 17.44 -11.95
N ALA A 291 1.96 16.81 -10.86
CA ALA A 291 3.14 17.17 -10.09
C ALA A 291 4.37 16.74 -10.90
N ARG A 292 5.12 17.72 -11.46
CA ARG A 292 6.56 17.50 -11.68
C ARG A 292 7.05 16.82 -10.41
N MET A 293 7.87 15.78 -10.49
CA MET A 293 8.22 14.86 -9.42
C MET A 293 8.72 15.48 -8.08
N GLY A 294 8.55 16.78 -7.87
CA GLY A 294 8.61 17.48 -6.58
C GLY A 294 7.30 17.50 -5.79
N GLY A 295 6.20 16.96 -6.32
CA GLY A 295 4.87 16.97 -5.71
C GLY A 295 4.52 15.76 -4.84
N GLY A 296 5.49 14.91 -4.47
CA GLY A 296 5.33 13.90 -3.43
C GLY A 296 5.10 14.49 -2.02
N GLY A 297 4.72 15.78 -1.96
CA GLY A 297 4.63 16.55 -0.73
C GLY A 297 6.02 16.88 -0.16
N THR A 298 6.11 17.98 0.56
CA THR A 298 7.35 18.38 1.25
C THR A 298 7.86 17.27 2.19
N GLY A 299 7.00 16.41 2.70
CA GLY A 299 7.34 15.34 3.64
C GLY A 299 8.17 14.19 3.06
N TYR A 300 7.94 13.78 1.80
CA TYR A 300 8.75 12.74 1.15
C TYR A 300 10.21 13.23 0.95
N ALA A 301 10.34 14.43 0.37
CA ALA A 301 11.64 15.05 0.17
C ALA A 301 12.35 15.31 1.51
N ASP A 302 11.60 15.79 2.51
CA ASP A 302 12.13 16.09 3.85
C ASP A 302 12.65 14.84 4.56
N TYR A 303 12.05 13.67 4.34
CA TYR A 303 12.53 12.41 4.89
C TYR A 303 13.91 12.02 4.34
N PHE A 304 14.07 12.08 3.01
CA PHE A 304 15.31 11.67 2.32
C PHE A 304 16.41 12.75 2.32
N ILE A 305 16.10 13.99 2.70
CA ILE A 305 17.12 15.03 2.95
C ILE A 305 18.08 14.60 4.07
N ASP A 306 17.65 13.74 5.00
CA ASP A 306 18.51 13.16 6.01
C ASP A 306 19.27 11.94 5.47
N PRO A 307 20.60 11.99 5.28
CA PRO A 307 21.38 10.88 4.75
C PRO A 307 21.23 9.58 5.57
N ALA A 308 21.13 9.71 6.91
CA ALA A 308 20.99 8.55 7.77
C ALA A 308 19.65 7.82 7.57
N SER A 309 18.57 8.58 7.33
CA SER A 309 17.26 8.02 7.01
C SER A 309 17.27 7.35 5.64
N ALA A 310 17.86 8.01 4.62
CA ALA A 310 17.96 7.45 3.26
C ALA A 310 18.74 6.14 3.25
N VAL A 311 19.89 6.10 3.92
CA VAL A 311 20.74 4.92 4.01
C VAL A 311 20.07 3.79 4.79
N ARG A 312 19.43 4.08 5.93
CA ARG A 312 18.68 3.10 6.72
C ARG A 312 17.58 2.45 5.88
N THR A 313 16.77 3.25 5.20
CA THR A 313 15.69 2.77 4.35
C THR A 313 16.23 1.93 3.19
N PHE A 314 17.36 2.32 2.59
CA PHE A 314 18.00 1.55 1.54
C PHE A 314 18.47 0.16 2.01
N ILE A 315 19.14 0.08 3.17
CA ILE A 315 19.58 -1.21 3.73
C ILE A 315 18.37 -2.10 4.03
N ARG A 316 17.32 -1.53 4.63
CA ARG A 316 16.07 -2.26 4.90
C ARG A 316 15.40 -2.73 3.62
N LEU A 317 15.41 -1.91 2.56
CA LEU A 317 14.88 -2.26 1.24
C LEU A 317 15.63 -3.46 0.65
N VAL A 318 16.97 -3.41 0.61
CA VAL A 318 17.79 -4.53 0.11
C VAL A 318 17.55 -5.79 0.94
N ALA A 319 17.53 -5.67 2.27
CA ALA A 319 17.25 -6.78 3.17
C ALA A 319 15.85 -7.38 2.93
N GLU A 320 14.84 -6.55 2.64
CA GLU A 320 13.49 -7.03 2.35
C GLU A 320 13.41 -7.73 0.99
N VAL A 321 14.08 -7.21 -0.05
CA VAL A 321 14.21 -7.88 -1.36
C VAL A 321 14.82 -9.27 -1.21
N LEU A 322 15.96 -9.37 -0.49
CA LEU A 322 16.63 -10.65 -0.25
C LEU A 322 15.75 -11.60 0.59
N ARG A 323 15.01 -11.07 1.56
CA ARG A 323 14.07 -11.83 2.38
C ARG A 323 12.95 -12.40 1.52
N GLU A 324 12.36 -11.59 0.62
CA GLU A 324 11.32 -12.04 -0.30
C GLU A 324 11.81 -13.16 -1.21
N ILE A 325 12.96 -12.99 -1.84
CA ILE A 325 13.55 -14.01 -2.71
C ILE A 325 13.75 -15.32 -1.95
N ARG A 326 14.29 -15.26 -0.72
CA ARG A 326 14.48 -16.43 0.14
C ARG A 326 13.16 -17.08 0.53
N GLN A 327 12.14 -16.29 0.90
CA GLN A 327 10.84 -16.81 1.30
C GLN A 327 10.11 -17.45 0.11
N ALA A 328 10.13 -16.84 -1.07
CA ALA A 328 9.56 -17.39 -2.29
C ALA A 328 10.23 -18.72 -2.68
N TRP A 329 11.57 -18.79 -2.59
CA TRP A 329 12.31 -20.01 -2.82
C TRP A 329 11.95 -21.12 -1.81
N HIS A 330 11.84 -20.78 -0.53
CA HIS A 330 11.45 -21.72 0.53
C HIS A 330 10.04 -22.28 0.34
N GLN A 331 9.06 -21.42 -0.02
CA GLN A 331 7.70 -21.88 -0.32
C GLN A 331 7.67 -22.85 -1.51
N ARG A 332 8.45 -22.56 -2.58
CA ARG A 332 8.55 -23.44 -3.73
C ARG A 332 9.18 -24.79 -3.36
N ARG A 333 10.31 -24.77 -2.62
CA ARG A 333 11.03 -25.98 -2.25
C ARG A 333 10.23 -26.91 -1.33
N ARG A 334 9.37 -26.35 -0.49
CA ARG A 334 8.51 -27.13 0.42
C ARG A 334 7.11 -27.41 -0.14
N ASP A 335 6.85 -27.05 -1.38
CA ASP A 335 5.54 -27.14 -2.05
C ASP A 335 4.37 -26.59 -1.20
N ILE A 336 4.60 -25.46 -0.50
CA ILE A 336 3.56 -24.81 0.31
C ILE A 336 2.51 -24.24 -0.62
N ARG A 337 1.23 -24.66 -0.46
CA ARG A 337 0.08 -24.24 -1.25
C ARG A 337 -1.03 -23.65 -0.37
N PRO A 338 -1.94 -22.82 -0.90
CA PRO A 338 -1.90 -22.20 -2.23
C PRO A 338 -0.70 -21.26 -2.39
N ARG A 339 -0.25 -21.02 -3.62
CA ARG A 339 0.85 -20.08 -3.94
C ARG A 339 0.68 -19.47 -5.32
N VAL A 340 1.16 -18.26 -5.48
CA VAL A 340 1.26 -17.55 -6.76
C VAL A 340 2.72 -17.29 -7.13
N ARG A 341 2.97 -16.79 -8.33
CA ARG A 341 4.33 -16.43 -8.76
C ARG A 341 4.81 -15.18 -8.02
N ARG A 342 5.94 -15.31 -7.32
CA ARG A 342 6.58 -14.24 -6.53
C ARG A 342 7.95 -13.92 -7.12
N GLY A 343 7.99 -13.51 -8.39
CA GLY A 343 9.23 -13.23 -9.13
C GLY A 343 9.16 -11.93 -9.90
N GLY A 344 10.15 -11.68 -10.78
CA GLY A 344 10.21 -10.45 -11.55
C GLY A 344 10.39 -9.21 -10.67
N ILE A 345 9.53 -8.22 -10.83
CA ILE A 345 9.57 -6.94 -10.09
C ILE A 345 8.98 -7.05 -8.66
N TYR A 346 8.23 -8.11 -8.34
CA TYR A 346 7.52 -8.22 -7.07
C TYR A 346 8.38 -8.01 -5.81
N PRO A 347 9.62 -8.58 -5.70
CA PRO A 347 10.46 -8.31 -4.54
C PRO A 347 10.75 -6.82 -4.29
N LEU A 348 10.83 -6.02 -5.36
CA LEU A 348 11.02 -4.57 -5.27
C LEU A 348 9.71 -3.86 -4.85
N VAL A 349 8.57 -4.29 -5.39
CA VAL A 349 7.24 -3.76 -5.00
C VAL A 349 7.00 -4.00 -3.53
N ARG A 350 7.17 -5.23 -3.05
CA ARG A 350 7.05 -5.57 -1.64
C ARG A 350 8.00 -4.73 -0.76
N ALA A 351 9.26 -4.60 -1.16
CA ALA A 351 10.23 -3.82 -0.39
C ALA A 351 9.88 -2.33 -0.39
N PHE A 352 9.29 -1.82 -1.47
CA PHE A 352 8.80 -0.44 -1.51
C PHE A 352 7.66 -0.23 -0.51
N THR A 353 6.60 -1.04 -0.55
CA THR A 353 5.41 -0.89 0.29
C THR A 353 5.70 -1.16 1.77
N THR A 354 6.48 -2.20 2.10
CA THR A 354 6.76 -2.59 3.48
C THR A 354 7.92 -1.85 4.15
N VAL A 355 8.71 -1.06 3.38
CA VAL A 355 9.86 -0.32 3.92
C VAL A 355 9.80 1.15 3.53
N VAL A 356 9.87 1.48 2.23
CA VAL A 356 10.01 2.89 1.80
C VAL A 356 8.75 3.68 2.13
N GLU A 357 7.62 3.20 1.70
CA GLU A 357 6.33 3.84 1.93
C GLU A 357 6.05 3.95 3.43
N THR A 358 6.15 2.85 4.18
CA THR A 358 5.94 2.82 5.63
C THR A 358 6.87 3.81 6.36
N ASP A 359 8.18 3.83 6.07
CA ASP A 359 9.14 4.73 6.71
C ASP A 359 8.78 6.22 6.45
N VAL A 360 8.36 6.54 5.22
CA VAL A 360 8.01 7.91 4.80
C VAL A 360 6.71 8.37 5.46
N VAL A 361 5.64 7.55 5.40
CA VAL A 361 4.33 7.95 5.94
C VAL A 361 4.37 8.06 7.46
N VAL A 362 5.06 7.15 8.15
CA VAL A 362 5.24 7.20 9.61
C VAL A 362 6.02 8.47 10.02
N ALA A 363 7.08 8.82 9.31
CA ALA A 363 7.81 10.06 9.57
C ALA A 363 6.96 11.31 9.34
N ALA A 364 6.10 11.30 8.31
CA ALA A 364 5.17 12.38 8.03
C ALA A 364 4.11 12.52 9.14
N VAL A 365 3.51 11.40 9.57
CA VAL A 365 2.53 11.37 10.69
C VAL A 365 3.15 11.93 11.98
N ILE A 366 4.37 11.54 12.32
CA ILE A 366 5.09 12.10 13.48
C ILE A 366 5.24 13.62 13.33
N GLY A 367 5.58 14.09 12.12
CA GLY A 367 5.67 15.51 11.82
C GLY A 367 4.34 16.25 12.00
N ASP A 368 3.24 15.63 11.61
CA ASP A 368 1.89 16.20 11.72
C ASP A 368 1.38 16.25 13.16
N ILE A 369 1.65 15.21 13.94
CA ILE A 369 1.37 15.19 15.39
C ILE A 369 2.08 16.35 16.08
N ILE A 370 3.37 16.56 15.78
CA ILE A 370 4.15 17.63 16.39
C ILE A 370 3.70 19.04 15.91
N LYS A 371 3.18 19.13 14.68
CA LYS A 371 2.54 20.37 14.18
C LYS A 371 1.14 20.61 14.78
N GLY A 372 0.55 19.64 15.47
CA GLY A 372 -0.77 19.75 16.05
C GLY A 372 -1.92 19.72 15.02
N ARG A 373 -1.80 18.94 13.95
CA ARG A 373 -2.85 18.80 12.91
C ARG A 373 -4.17 18.35 13.52
N ASN A 374 -5.29 18.84 12.97
CA ASN A 374 -6.64 18.51 13.47
C ASN A 374 -7.01 17.06 13.24
N VAL A 375 -6.80 16.59 12.00
CA VAL A 375 -7.12 15.24 11.56
C VAL A 375 -5.95 14.73 10.74
N ILE A 376 -5.56 13.50 11.01
CA ILE A 376 -4.50 12.80 10.28
C ILE A 376 -5.06 11.45 9.89
N TYR A 377 -4.98 11.08 8.62
CA TYR A 377 -5.32 9.74 8.15
C TYR A 377 -4.12 9.15 7.41
N VAL A 378 -3.68 7.98 7.86
CA VAL A 378 -2.57 7.25 7.27
C VAL A 378 -2.99 5.84 6.93
N ASP A 379 -2.57 5.37 5.75
CA ASP A 379 -2.68 3.99 5.33
C ASP A 379 -1.33 3.28 5.39
N LEU A 380 -1.33 2.08 5.95
CA LEU A 380 -0.18 1.18 6.08
C LEU A 380 -0.41 -0.05 5.21
N VAL A 381 -0.09 0.05 3.93
CA VAL A 381 -0.43 -0.93 2.87
C VAL A 381 0.35 -2.24 2.94
N GLY A 382 1.41 -2.31 3.74
CA GLY A 382 2.37 -3.43 3.70
C GLY A 382 1.79 -4.80 4.05
N TYR A 383 0.76 -4.89 4.90
CA TYR A 383 0.12 -6.16 5.26
C TYR A 383 -0.70 -6.71 4.09
N ASP A 384 -1.51 -5.88 3.43
CA ASP A 384 -2.34 -6.27 2.29
C ASP A 384 -1.48 -6.81 1.14
N GLU A 385 -0.47 -6.05 0.70
CA GLU A 385 0.44 -6.41 -0.38
C GLU A 385 1.13 -7.78 -0.13
N VAL A 386 1.59 -8.04 1.09
CA VAL A 386 2.28 -9.29 1.39
C VAL A 386 1.30 -10.45 1.51
N SER A 387 0.09 -10.23 2.02
CA SER A 387 -0.91 -11.28 2.14
C SER A 387 -1.45 -11.73 0.78
N HIS A 388 -1.58 -10.87 -0.20
CA HIS A 388 -1.93 -11.25 -1.59
C HIS A 388 -1.02 -12.33 -2.16
N HIS A 389 0.29 -12.24 -1.89
CA HIS A 389 1.28 -13.14 -2.49
C HIS A 389 1.72 -14.27 -1.56
N SER A 390 1.71 -14.04 -0.25
CA SER A 390 2.18 -15.03 0.72
C SER A 390 1.05 -15.83 1.36
N GLY A 391 -0.12 -15.21 1.56
CA GLY A 391 -1.28 -15.73 2.27
C GLY A 391 -1.51 -14.99 3.59
N VAL A 392 -2.77 -14.91 4.00
CA VAL A 392 -3.31 -13.99 5.02
C VAL A 392 -2.65 -14.15 6.41
N GLU A 393 -2.43 -15.39 6.85
CA GLU A 393 -1.85 -15.70 8.18
C GLU A 393 -0.53 -16.47 8.08
N ARG A 394 0.18 -16.35 6.96
CA ARG A 394 1.51 -16.95 6.82
C ARG A 394 2.53 -16.23 7.71
N PRO A 395 3.60 -16.92 8.15
CA PRO A 395 4.64 -16.30 8.98
C PRO A 395 5.24 -15.04 8.38
N GLU A 396 5.33 -14.96 7.07
CA GLU A 396 5.81 -13.81 6.31
C GLU A 396 4.92 -12.58 6.52
N THR A 397 3.61 -12.77 6.38
CA THR A 397 2.58 -11.74 6.53
C THR A 397 2.45 -11.29 7.97
N LEU A 398 2.45 -12.25 8.93
CA LEU A 398 2.43 -11.94 10.35
C LEU A 398 3.70 -11.20 10.81
N ALA A 399 4.83 -11.43 10.17
CA ALA A 399 6.06 -10.67 10.44
C ALA A 399 5.95 -9.20 10.00
N VAL A 400 5.24 -8.92 8.89
CA VAL A 400 4.92 -7.55 8.48
C VAL A 400 3.95 -6.91 9.48
N LEU A 401 2.88 -7.61 9.84
CA LEU A 401 1.91 -7.11 10.80
C LEU A 401 2.56 -6.74 12.16
N ARG A 402 3.53 -7.56 12.63
CA ARG A 402 4.31 -7.23 13.84
C ARG A 402 5.12 -5.94 13.70
N LYS A 403 5.68 -5.66 12.51
CA LYS A 403 6.38 -4.39 12.26
C LYS A 403 5.42 -3.22 12.29
N LEU A 404 4.25 -3.34 11.65
CA LEU A 404 3.24 -2.29 11.64
C LEU A 404 2.73 -2.00 13.06
N ASP A 405 2.50 -3.02 13.89
CA ASP A 405 2.14 -2.85 15.30
C ASP A 405 3.21 -2.07 16.09
N ALA A 406 4.49 -2.31 15.82
CA ALA A 406 5.57 -1.56 16.45
C ALA A 406 5.60 -0.08 16.00
N GLU A 407 5.31 0.20 14.72
CA GLU A 407 5.19 1.58 14.22
C GLU A 407 3.97 2.29 14.84
N ILE A 408 2.83 1.61 14.99
CA ILE A 408 1.64 2.14 15.67
C ILE A 408 1.95 2.45 17.14
N GLY A 409 2.64 1.55 17.84
CA GLY A 409 3.09 1.80 19.21
C GLY A 409 4.00 3.02 19.33
N MET A 410 4.87 3.25 18.35
CA MET A 410 5.71 4.44 18.27
C MET A 410 4.87 5.70 18.05
N ILE A 411 3.97 5.69 17.08
CA ILE A 411 3.08 6.82 16.80
C ILE A 411 2.28 7.18 18.05
N ALA A 412 1.72 6.19 18.75
CA ALA A 412 0.98 6.40 19.99
C ALA A 412 1.85 7.03 21.09
N ALA A 413 3.10 6.57 21.24
CA ALA A 413 4.02 7.14 22.21
C ALA A 413 4.42 8.61 21.90
N VAL A 414 4.48 8.98 20.61
CA VAL A 414 4.69 10.36 20.18
C VAL A 414 3.46 11.21 20.43
N ALA A 415 2.27 10.70 20.09
CA ALA A 415 1.00 11.39 20.32
C ALA A 415 0.75 11.67 21.80
N ALA A 416 1.11 10.74 22.69
CA ALA A 416 1.01 10.92 24.14
C ALA A 416 1.91 12.05 24.69
N GLN A 417 2.94 12.48 23.95
CA GLN A 417 3.86 13.55 24.31
C GLN A 417 3.66 14.83 23.48
N ALA A 418 2.62 14.87 22.65
CA ALA A 418 2.31 16.03 21.82
C ALA A 418 1.64 17.13 22.63
N ASP A 419 1.81 18.39 22.19
CA ASP A 419 1.17 19.54 22.81
C ASP A 419 -0.37 19.49 22.62
N ARG A 420 -0.83 18.94 21.50
CA ARG A 420 -2.24 18.64 21.23
C ARG A 420 -2.53 17.17 21.58
N PRO A 421 -3.53 16.86 22.41
CA PRO A 421 -3.97 15.49 22.63
C PRO A 421 -4.57 14.88 21.35
N TYR A 422 -4.45 13.57 21.15
CA TYR A 422 -5.00 12.86 20.00
C TYR A 422 -5.87 11.68 20.43
N ASN A 423 -7.03 11.56 19.81
CA ASN A 423 -7.82 10.35 19.78
C ASN A 423 -7.28 9.46 18.66
N ILE A 424 -6.68 8.32 19.03
CA ILE A 424 -6.09 7.39 18.09
C ILE A 424 -7.14 6.34 17.73
N VAL A 425 -7.49 6.25 16.46
CA VAL A 425 -8.37 5.24 15.90
C VAL A 425 -7.55 4.36 14.97
N VAL A 426 -7.55 3.05 15.20
CA VAL A 426 -6.95 2.09 14.28
C VAL A 426 -8.08 1.32 13.59
N LEU A 427 -8.02 1.24 12.26
CA LEU A 427 -9.07 0.60 11.47
C LEU A 427 -8.47 -0.19 10.32
N SER A 428 -9.28 -1.00 9.68
CA SER A 428 -9.02 -1.49 8.34
C SER A 428 -10.19 -1.15 7.42
N ASP A 429 -9.92 -1.06 6.15
CA ASP A 429 -10.87 -0.71 5.10
C ASP A 429 -11.61 -1.95 4.57
N HIS A 430 -10.97 -3.11 4.57
CA HIS A 430 -11.52 -4.43 4.30
C HIS A 430 -10.71 -5.51 5.03
N GLY A 431 -11.09 -6.76 4.89
CA GLY A 431 -10.29 -7.90 5.26
C GLY A 431 -9.81 -8.66 4.03
N GLN A 432 -9.18 -9.81 4.24
CA GLN A 432 -8.83 -10.74 3.19
C GLN A 432 -9.31 -12.15 3.53
N SER A 433 -9.69 -12.91 2.50
CA SER A 433 -9.92 -14.36 2.56
C SER A 433 -8.80 -15.08 1.82
N GLN A 434 -8.38 -16.22 2.35
CA GLN A 434 -7.36 -17.03 1.69
C GLN A 434 -8.00 -18.01 0.74
N GLY A 435 -7.32 -18.39 -0.34
CA GLY A 435 -7.76 -19.45 -1.23
C GLY A 435 -6.78 -19.72 -2.36
N GLU A 436 -7.02 -20.78 -3.09
CA GLU A 436 -6.35 -21.03 -4.35
C GLU A 436 -6.95 -20.14 -5.43
N THR A 437 -6.11 -19.62 -6.34
CA THR A 437 -6.61 -18.82 -7.46
C THR A 437 -7.58 -19.63 -8.32
N PHE A 438 -8.51 -18.94 -8.98
CA PHE A 438 -9.46 -19.58 -9.88
C PHE A 438 -8.74 -20.38 -10.98
N SER A 439 -7.72 -19.76 -11.60
CA SER A 439 -6.91 -20.41 -12.62
C SER A 439 -6.11 -21.61 -12.07
N GLY A 440 -5.59 -21.52 -10.86
CA GLY A 440 -4.86 -22.60 -10.20
C GLY A 440 -5.74 -23.81 -9.89
N ARG A 441 -6.96 -23.57 -9.44
CA ARG A 441 -7.92 -24.62 -9.02
C ARG A 441 -8.65 -25.27 -10.20
N PHE A 442 -8.99 -24.49 -11.23
CA PHE A 442 -9.85 -24.95 -12.33
C PHE A 442 -9.13 -25.06 -13.69
N GLY A 443 -7.87 -24.63 -13.79
CA GLY A 443 -7.06 -24.76 -15.00
C GLY A 443 -7.30 -23.69 -16.07
N GLU A 444 -8.26 -22.78 -15.85
CA GLU A 444 -8.55 -21.65 -16.74
C GLU A 444 -8.86 -20.39 -15.92
N ASN A 445 -8.61 -19.20 -16.47
CA ASN A 445 -9.01 -17.95 -15.86
C ASN A 445 -10.42 -17.52 -16.29
N LEU A 446 -10.99 -16.53 -15.59
CA LEU A 446 -12.35 -16.06 -15.87
C LEU A 446 -12.53 -15.54 -17.30
N GLU A 447 -11.54 -14.84 -17.84
CA GLU A 447 -11.58 -14.30 -19.20
C GLU A 447 -11.65 -15.44 -20.23
N ALA A 448 -10.82 -16.47 -20.09
CA ALA A 448 -10.82 -17.62 -20.97
C ALA A 448 -12.17 -18.36 -20.92
N LEU A 449 -12.74 -18.53 -19.73
CA LEU A 449 -14.08 -19.13 -19.56
C LEU A 449 -15.15 -18.32 -20.32
N VAL A 450 -15.21 -17.00 -20.09
CA VAL A 450 -16.24 -16.14 -20.73
C VAL A 450 -16.06 -16.10 -22.24
N LEU A 451 -14.84 -15.91 -22.72
CA LEU A 451 -14.57 -15.83 -24.18
C LEU A 451 -14.87 -17.15 -24.86
N ARG A 452 -14.51 -18.28 -24.28
CA ARG A 452 -14.83 -19.62 -24.82
C ARG A 452 -16.33 -19.80 -24.98
N GLU A 453 -17.13 -19.46 -23.98
CA GLU A 453 -18.58 -19.60 -24.05
C GLU A 453 -19.20 -18.63 -25.06
N CYS A 454 -18.71 -17.41 -25.16
CA CYS A 454 -19.16 -16.45 -26.17
C CYS A 454 -18.78 -16.84 -27.59
N GLU A 455 -17.65 -17.53 -27.80
CA GLU A 455 -17.21 -18.01 -29.13
C GLU A 455 -17.96 -19.29 -29.56
N ALA A 456 -18.29 -20.16 -28.62
CA ALA A 456 -19.05 -21.38 -28.89
C ALA A 456 -20.44 -21.08 -29.50
N ASP A 457 -21.01 -19.93 -29.16
CA ASP A 457 -22.32 -19.47 -29.61
C ASP A 457 -22.29 -18.74 -30.97
N ARG A 458 -21.12 -18.47 -31.54
CA ARG A 458 -21.00 -17.82 -32.85
C ARG A 458 -21.27 -18.83 -33.97
N PRO A 459 -22.10 -18.49 -34.99
CA PRO A 459 -22.24 -19.31 -36.21
C PRO A 459 -20.85 -19.43 -36.86
N GLN A 460 -20.34 -20.65 -37.00
CA GLN A 460 -19.04 -20.90 -37.60
C GLN A 460 -18.98 -20.32 -39.03
N PRO A 461 -18.16 -19.31 -39.33
CA PRO A 461 -17.78 -19.04 -40.71
C PRO A 461 -16.77 -20.11 -41.11
N GLN A 462 -17.06 -20.83 -42.20
CA GLN A 462 -16.12 -21.74 -42.84
C GLN A 462 -14.82 -20.99 -43.14
N HIS A 463 -13.72 -21.51 -42.57
CA HIS A 463 -12.35 -21.12 -42.84
C HIS A 463 -11.92 -19.67 -42.51
N ARG A 464 -11.45 -19.44 -41.27
CA ARG A 464 -10.27 -18.62 -41.04
C ARG A 464 -9.43 -19.19 -39.89
N ARG A 465 -8.29 -19.71 -40.25
CA ARG A 465 -7.16 -20.03 -39.38
C ARG A 465 -6.64 -18.70 -38.84
N TRP A 466 -7.05 -18.32 -37.66
CA TRP A 466 -6.47 -17.17 -36.95
C TRP A 466 -5.13 -17.58 -36.42
N LEU A 467 -4.08 -16.99 -37.00
CA LEU A 467 -2.76 -16.94 -36.41
C LEU A 467 -2.89 -16.14 -35.11
N HIS A 468 -2.56 -16.80 -34.01
CA HIS A 468 -2.37 -16.13 -32.72
C HIS A 468 -1.33 -15.01 -32.90
N HIS A 469 -1.78 -13.79 -32.94
CA HIS A 469 -0.94 -12.61 -32.67
C HIS A 469 -1.14 -12.24 -31.21
N ASP A 470 -0.44 -13.00 -30.40
CA ASP A 470 -0.40 -12.97 -28.94
C ASP A 470 0.65 -11.95 -28.48
N LYS A 471 0.46 -10.64 -28.73
CA LYS A 471 1.46 -9.66 -28.24
C LYS A 471 0.93 -8.30 -27.74
N ASP A 472 -0.32 -7.92 -27.97
CA ASP A 472 -0.75 -6.52 -27.71
C ASP A 472 -1.96 -6.34 -26.77
N ILE A 473 -2.53 -7.42 -26.22
CA ILE A 473 -3.50 -7.31 -25.12
C ILE A 473 -2.75 -7.64 -23.84
N PRO A 474 -2.59 -6.69 -22.90
CA PRO A 474 -2.05 -7.04 -21.60
C PRO A 474 -2.99 -8.07 -20.99
N ASP A 475 -2.49 -9.29 -20.80
CA ASP A 475 -3.14 -10.39 -20.12
C ASP A 475 -3.81 -9.87 -18.85
N ALA A 476 -5.15 -9.98 -18.73
CA ALA A 476 -5.89 -9.55 -17.54
C ALA A 476 -5.35 -10.28 -16.29
N GLY A 477 -4.87 -11.52 -16.45
CA GLY A 477 -4.12 -12.24 -15.43
C GLY A 477 -2.72 -11.67 -15.15
N ALA A 478 -2.09 -10.96 -16.10
CA ALA A 478 -0.81 -10.28 -15.85
C ALA A 478 -0.99 -8.94 -15.13
N GLN A 479 -2.16 -8.32 -15.24
CA GLN A 479 -2.52 -7.08 -14.52
C GLN A 479 -2.89 -7.33 -13.06
N GLY A 480 -3.26 -8.56 -12.69
CA GLY A 480 -3.65 -8.96 -11.34
C GLY A 480 -2.50 -9.28 -10.38
N ARG A 481 -1.24 -9.06 -10.77
CA ARG A 481 -0.09 -9.32 -9.89
C ARG A 481 0.16 -8.14 -8.95
N GLY A 482 -0.50 -8.10 -7.80
CA GLY A 482 -0.32 -7.06 -6.80
C GLY A 482 -0.72 -5.69 -7.34
N ALA A 483 -1.93 -5.58 -7.94
CA ALA A 483 -2.34 -4.38 -8.66
C ALA A 483 -2.40 -3.14 -7.76
N GLU A 484 -2.65 -3.31 -6.48
CA GLU A 484 -2.71 -2.21 -5.51
C GLU A 484 -1.31 -1.72 -5.15
N GLY A 485 -0.43 -2.57 -4.62
CA GLY A 485 0.95 -2.21 -4.32
C GLY A 485 1.77 -1.89 -5.57
N LEU A 486 1.52 -2.57 -6.71
CA LEU A 486 2.12 -2.22 -7.99
C LEU A 486 1.64 -0.84 -8.46
N GLY A 487 0.39 -0.47 -8.19
CA GLY A 487 -0.16 0.86 -8.46
C GLY A 487 0.59 1.95 -7.72
N TYR A 488 0.80 1.80 -6.42
CA TYR A 488 1.61 2.71 -5.61
C TYR A 488 3.06 2.78 -6.11
N ALA A 489 3.71 1.64 -6.29
CA ALA A 489 5.10 1.58 -6.76
C ALA A 489 5.25 2.13 -8.18
N THR A 490 4.35 1.78 -9.11
CA THR A 490 4.44 2.25 -10.51
C THR A 490 4.01 3.69 -10.67
N ALA A 491 3.02 4.18 -9.92
CA ALA A 491 2.67 5.61 -9.89
C ALA A 491 3.86 6.45 -9.38
N SER A 492 4.61 5.90 -8.43
CA SER A 492 5.84 6.52 -7.90
C SER A 492 7.04 6.41 -8.83
N LEU A 493 7.06 5.43 -9.76
CA LEU A 493 8.20 5.13 -10.63
C LEU A 493 8.04 5.62 -12.08
N ARG A 494 6.81 5.89 -12.54
CA ARG A 494 6.56 6.26 -13.94
C ARG A 494 6.47 7.76 -14.12
N SER A 495 7.37 8.29 -14.95
CA SER A 495 7.28 9.65 -15.49
C SER A 495 6.37 9.77 -16.71
N THR A 496 5.89 8.65 -17.26
CA THR A 496 4.96 8.58 -18.39
C THR A 496 3.66 7.91 -17.97
N PRO A 497 2.50 8.44 -18.37
CA PRO A 497 1.24 7.74 -18.16
C PRO A 497 1.32 6.36 -18.86
N PRO A 498 0.66 5.33 -18.29
CA PRO A 498 0.55 4.05 -18.98
C PRO A 498 -0.04 4.28 -20.37
N PRO A 499 0.34 3.44 -21.37
CA PRO A 499 -0.22 3.58 -22.70
C PRO A 499 -1.74 3.59 -22.59
N ASP A 500 -2.34 4.58 -23.25
CA ASP A 500 -3.76 4.77 -23.25
C ASP A 500 -4.45 3.47 -23.68
N ARG A 501 -5.27 2.92 -22.76
CA ARG A 501 -6.52 2.26 -23.00
C ARG A 501 -6.49 0.96 -23.80
N VAL A 502 -6.79 -0.13 -23.09
CA VAL A 502 -7.37 -1.32 -23.73
C VAL A 502 -8.70 -0.90 -24.34
N THR A 503 -8.70 -0.54 -25.60
CA THR A 503 -9.90 -0.57 -26.43
C THR A 503 -10.06 -2.02 -26.84
N ALA A 504 -10.88 -2.79 -26.09
CA ALA A 504 -11.33 -4.08 -26.59
C ALA A 504 -11.95 -3.86 -28.00
N PRO A 505 -11.71 -4.75 -28.96
CA PRO A 505 -12.45 -4.70 -30.20
C PRO A 505 -13.95 -4.60 -29.85
N PRO A 506 -14.73 -3.70 -30.51
CA PRO A 506 -16.12 -3.46 -30.10
C PRO A 506 -17.01 -4.73 -30.14
N GLU A 507 -16.54 -5.80 -30.74
CA GLU A 507 -17.25 -7.06 -30.91
C GLU A 507 -17.02 -8.09 -29.78
N GLN A 508 -16.09 -7.86 -28.87
CA GLN A 508 -15.78 -8.79 -27.78
C GLN A 508 -16.25 -8.25 -26.44
N PRO A 509 -16.68 -9.14 -25.50
CA PRO A 509 -16.95 -8.73 -24.13
C PRO A 509 -15.64 -8.26 -23.45
N VAL A 510 -15.76 -7.23 -22.61
CA VAL A 510 -14.68 -6.80 -21.70
C VAL A 510 -14.83 -7.58 -20.41
N VAL A 511 -13.84 -8.41 -20.11
CA VAL A 511 -13.82 -9.23 -18.87
C VAL A 511 -12.75 -8.69 -17.96
N LEU A 512 -13.11 -8.30 -16.75
CA LEU A 512 -12.21 -7.77 -15.76
C LEU A 512 -12.32 -8.57 -14.46
N ALA A 513 -11.17 -8.87 -13.87
CA ALA A 513 -11.06 -9.43 -12.54
C ALA A 513 -10.69 -8.34 -11.54
N SER A 514 -11.24 -8.41 -10.34
CA SER A 514 -10.98 -7.49 -9.23
C SER A 514 -11.06 -8.29 -7.92
N GLY A 515 -9.94 -8.95 -7.55
CA GLY A 515 -9.91 -9.93 -6.48
C GLY A 515 -10.78 -11.14 -6.79
N ASN A 516 -11.81 -11.37 -5.98
CA ASN A 516 -12.79 -12.43 -6.24
C ASN A 516 -14.13 -11.92 -6.81
N VAL A 517 -14.13 -10.73 -7.42
CA VAL A 517 -15.22 -10.22 -8.26
C VAL A 517 -14.81 -10.22 -9.71
N GLY A 518 -15.67 -10.75 -10.56
CA GLY A 518 -15.56 -10.68 -12.00
C GLY A 518 -16.59 -9.72 -12.58
N LEU A 519 -16.20 -8.96 -13.60
CA LEU A 519 -17.07 -8.02 -14.31
C LEU A 519 -17.04 -8.34 -15.79
N VAL A 520 -18.21 -8.59 -16.38
CA VAL A 520 -18.35 -8.78 -17.82
C VAL A 520 -19.21 -7.66 -18.39
N SER A 521 -18.68 -6.97 -19.38
CA SER A 521 -19.39 -5.88 -20.05
C SER A 521 -19.40 -6.13 -21.57
N PHE A 522 -20.55 -5.91 -22.20
CA PHE A 522 -20.74 -6.03 -23.64
C PHE A 522 -20.78 -4.63 -24.27
N PRO A 523 -19.68 -4.17 -24.93
CA PRO A 523 -19.62 -2.84 -25.52
C PRO A 523 -20.67 -2.56 -26.58
N LEU A 524 -21.17 -3.61 -27.27
CA LEU A 524 -22.21 -3.49 -28.30
C LEU A 524 -23.62 -3.32 -27.74
N ALA A 525 -23.86 -3.69 -26.49
CA ALA A 525 -25.17 -3.54 -25.88
C ALA A 525 -25.41 -2.06 -25.51
N ALA A 526 -26.52 -1.51 -25.98
CA ALA A 526 -26.96 -0.17 -25.60
C ALA A 526 -27.38 -0.16 -24.11
N GLY A 527 -26.66 0.57 -23.27
CA GLY A 527 -26.87 0.55 -21.83
C GLY A 527 -26.40 -0.77 -21.18
N ARG A 528 -26.99 -1.12 -20.04
CA ARG A 528 -26.71 -2.41 -19.36
C ARG A 528 -27.41 -3.53 -20.07
N ALA A 529 -26.66 -4.58 -20.52
CA ALA A 529 -27.25 -5.74 -21.17
C ALA A 529 -28.14 -6.50 -20.19
N THR A 530 -29.35 -6.84 -20.65
CA THR A 530 -30.30 -7.63 -19.88
C THR A 530 -30.06 -9.13 -20.04
N MET A 531 -30.55 -9.93 -19.12
CA MET A 531 -30.53 -11.39 -19.18
C MET A 531 -31.09 -11.90 -20.55
N ARG A 532 -32.14 -11.27 -21.09
CA ARG A 532 -32.69 -11.61 -22.39
C ARG A 532 -31.67 -11.33 -23.49
N TRP A 533 -31.10 -10.16 -23.56
CA TRP A 533 -30.08 -9.80 -24.55
C TRP A 533 -28.90 -10.78 -24.49
N ILE A 534 -28.39 -11.08 -23.27
CA ILE A 534 -27.26 -12.01 -23.08
C ILE A 534 -27.64 -13.42 -23.58
N THR A 535 -28.84 -13.93 -23.26
CA THR A 535 -29.30 -15.26 -23.70
C THR A 535 -29.50 -15.33 -25.20
N GLU A 536 -29.96 -14.26 -25.86
CA GLU A 536 -30.14 -14.20 -27.32
C GLU A 536 -28.81 -14.18 -28.08
N HIS A 537 -27.75 -13.53 -27.51
CA HIS A 537 -26.44 -13.38 -28.17
C HIS A 537 -25.40 -14.43 -27.71
N HIS A 538 -25.52 -14.89 -26.47
CA HIS A 538 -24.59 -15.82 -25.81
C HIS A 538 -25.37 -16.81 -24.93
N PRO A 539 -26.15 -17.76 -25.52
CA PRO A 539 -27.03 -18.65 -24.78
C PRO A 539 -26.32 -19.59 -23.80
N SER A 540 -25.06 -19.96 -24.04
CA SER A 540 -24.28 -20.83 -23.15
C SER A 540 -23.68 -20.11 -21.95
N LEU A 541 -23.50 -18.80 -22.02
CA LEU A 541 -22.70 -18.05 -21.05
C LEU A 541 -23.27 -18.07 -19.61
N LEU A 542 -24.57 -17.72 -19.45
CA LEU A 542 -25.16 -17.67 -18.11
C LEU A 542 -25.25 -19.06 -17.47
N PRO A 543 -25.67 -20.13 -18.20
CA PRO A 543 -25.60 -21.50 -17.68
C PRO A 543 -24.20 -21.94 -17.28
N ALA A 544 -23.18 -21.66 -18.10
CA ALA A 544 -21.78 -22.00 -17.79
C ALA A 544 -21.29 -21.30 -16.52
N LEU A 545 -21.53 -20.00 -16.40
CA LEU A 545 -21.14 -19.23 -15.22
C LEU A 545 -21.84 -19.71 -13.94
N THR A 546 -23.17 -19.95 -14.00
CA THR A 546 -23.94 -20.34 -12.81
C THR A 546 -23.64 -21.75 -12.33
N THR A 547 -23.22 -22.64 -13.21
CA THR A 547 -22.89 -24.05 -12.87
C THR A 547 -21.40 -24.26 -12.57
N HIS A 548 -20.56 -23.28 -12.86
CA HIS A 548 -19.11 -23.38 -12.61
C HIS A 548 -18.81 -23.46 -11.11
N PRO A 549 -18.06 -24.45 -10.62
CA PRO A 549 -17.85 -24.68 -9.19
C PRO A 549 -17.05 -23.55 -8.49
N GLY A 550 -16.32 -22.75 -9.24
CA GLY A 550 -15.58 -21.57 -8.74
C GLY A 550 -16.40 -20.29 -8.68
N VAL A 551 -17.63 -20.30 -9.19
CA VAL A 551 -18.56 -19.18 -9.15
C VAL A 551 -19.55 -19.37 -8.00
N GLY A 552 -19.73 -18.36 -7.17
CA GLY A 552 -20.69 -18.36 -6.08
C GLY A 552 -22.09 -17.98 -6.56
N PHE A 553 -22.16 -16.83 -7.20
CA PHE A 553 -23.38 -16.31 -7.84
C PHE A 553 -23.03 -15.26 -8.89
N ILE A 554 -24.00 -14.95 -9.75
CA ILE A 554 -23.93 -13.84 -10.69
C ILE A 554 -25.14 -12.90 -10.52
N LEU A 555 -24.93 -11.62 -10.80
CA LEU A 555 -25.98 -10.61 -10.86
C LEU A 555 -26.18 -10.15 -12.29
N VAL A 556 -27.43 -10.16 -12.77
CA VAL A 556 -27.82 -9.77 -14.14
C VAL A 556 -29.11 -8.95 -14.10
N ALA A 557 -29.22 -7.93 -14.94
CA ALA A 557 -30.46 -7.18 -15.12
C ALA A 557 -31.50 -7.98 -15.92
N ARG A 558 -32.80 -7.84 -15.58
CA ARG A 558 -33.91 -8.37 -16.36
C ARG A 558 -34.68 -7.22 -17.03
N GLU A 559 -35.21 -7.48 -18.21
CA GLU A 559 -35.97 -6.47 -18.93
C GLU A 559 -37.29 -6.13 -18.21
N GLY A 560 -37.45 -4.90 -17.76
CA GLY A 560 -38.67 -4.40 -17.10
C GLY A 560 -39.00 -5.05 -15.75
N LYS A 561 -38.08 -5.85 -15.15
CA LYS A 561 -38.34 -6.61 -13.91
C LYS A 561 -37.26 -6.47 -12.84
N GLY A 562 -36.42 -5.45 -12.91
CA GLY A 562 -35.28 -5.31 -12.01
C GLY A 562 -34.20 -6.38 -12.24
N SER A 563 -33.28 -6.52 -11.31
CA SER A 563 -32.16 -7.47 -11.41
C SER A 563 -32.43 -8.79 -10.69
N ILE A 564 -31.66 -9.82 -11.05
CA ILE A 564 -31.74 -11.14 -10.46
C ILE A 564 -30.33 -11.66 -10.14
N VAL A 565 -30.20 -12.27 -8.98
CA VAL A 565 -29.02 -13.07 -8.62
C VAL A 565 -29.28 -14.52 -8.98
N LEU A 566 -28.38 -15.11 -9.75
CA LEU A 566 -28.43 -16.50 -10.16
C LEU A 566 -27.31 -17.31 -9.51
N GLY A 567 -27.62 -18.44 -8.98
CA GLY A 567 -26.68 -19.47 -8.51
C GLY A 567 -26.96 -20.83 -9.12
N SER A 568 -26.15 -21.82 -8.77
CA SER A 568 -26.23 -23.17 -9.36
C SER A 568 -27.59 -23.88 -9.17
N HIS A 569 -28.31 -23.58 -8.09
CA HIS A 569 -29.53 -24.31 -7.71
C HIS A 569 -30.74 -23.41 -7.42
N GLY A 570 -30.64 -22.13 -7.76
CA GLY A 570 -31.75 -21.22 -7.56
C GLY A 570 -31.38 -19.77 -7.82
N SER A 571 -32.33 -18.89 -7.55
CA SER A 571 -32.22 -17.48 -7.82
C SER A 571 -32.91 -16.64 -6.75
N ILE A 572 -32.57 -15.36 -6.68
CA ILE A 572 -33.23 -14.38 -5.84
C ILE A 572 -33.43 -13.08 -6.62
N GLU A 573 -34.65 -12.56 -6.60
CA GLU A 573 -34.96 -11.24 -7.17
C GLU A 573 -34.41 -10.14 -6.26
N VAL A 574 -33.68 -9.21 -6.84
CA VAL A 574 -33.00 -8.17 -6.04
C VAL A 574 -34.03 -7.23 -5.37
N ASP A 575 -35.09 -6.84 -6.09
CA ASP A 575 -36.08 -5.87 -5.60
C ASP A 575 -37.00 -6.46 -4.53
N THR A 576 -37.56 -7.64 -4.82
CA THR A 576 -38.60 -8.27 -3.98
C THR A 576 -38.00 -9.17 -2.88
N GLY A 577 -36.78 -9.68 -3.08
CA GLY A 577 -36.19 -10.72 -2.24
C GLY A 577 -36.81 -12.11 -2.46
N PHE A 578 -37.66 -12.29 -3.48
CA PHE A 578 -38.26 -13.59 -3.80
C PHE A 578 -37.21 -14.60 -4.21
N VAL A 579 -37.21 -15.77 -3.55
CA VAL A 579 -36.28 -16.87 -3.81
C VAL A 579 -36.99 -17.96 -4.56
N ALA A 580 -36.41 -18.37 -5.69
CA ALA A 580 -36.81 -19.59 -6.43
C ALA A 580 -35.69 -20.63 -6.33
N GLY A 581 -36.01 -21.81 -5.84
CA GLY A 581 -35.03 -22.86 -5.55
C GLY A 581 -34.24 -22.62 -4.29
N ARG A 582 -32.95 -23.00 -4.25
CA ARG A 582 -32.06 -22.73 -3.12
C ARG A 582 -31.54 -21.26 -3.17
N ASN A 583 -31.61 -20.57 -2.05
CA ASN A 583 -31.09 -19.21 -1.99
C ASN A 583 -29.57 -19.15 -2.30
N PRO A 584 -29.16 -18.50 -3.41
CA PRO A 584 -27.75 -18.42 -3.79
C PRO A 584 -26.88 -17.62 -2.83
N LEU A 585 -27.50 -16.81 -1.96
CA LEU A 585 -26.81 -15.93 -1.02
C LEU A 585 -26.68 -16.51 0.40
N ALA A 586 -27.20 -17.74 0.64
CA ALA A 586 -27.26 -18.33 1.98
C ALA A 586 -25.88 -18.43 2.67
N ASP A 587 -24.83 -18.70 1.91
CA ASP A 587 -23.46 -18.89 2.41
C ASP A 587 -22.71 -17.55 2.62
N PHE A 588 -23.25 -16.42 2.15
CA PHE A 588 -22.55 -15.12 2.12
C PHE A 588 -22.83 -14.20 3.33
N GLY A 589 -23.68 -14.66 4.24
CA GLY A 589 -24.00 -13.97 5.49
C GLY A 589 -25.15 -12.95 5.37
N PRO A 590 -25.56 -12.37 6.52
CA PRO A 590 -26.67 -11.43 6.58
C PRO A 590 -26.34 -10.11 5.85
N GLY A 591 -27.38 -9.39 5.43
CA GLY A 591 -27.24 -8.10 4.72
C GLY A 591 -26.62 -8.19 3.32
N THR A 592 -26.43 -9.40 2.78
CA THR A 592 -25.81 -9.60 1.46
C THR A 592 -26.69 -9.05 0.33
N LEU A 593 -27.99 -9.28 0.41
CA LEU A 593 -28.93 -8.79 -0.61
C LEU A 593 -28.98 -7.25 -0.67
N GLU A 594 -28.94 -6.59 0.49
CA GLU A 594 -28.92 -5.12 0.60
C GLU A 594 -27.66 -4.53 -0.04
N ARG A 595 -26.49 -5.16 0.17
CA ARG A 595 -25.23 -4.75 -0.46
C ARG A 595 -25.27 -4.96 -1.98
N ILE A 596 -25.85 -6.06 -2.44
CA ILE A 596 -26.07 -6.31 -3.88
C ILE A 596 -27.03 -5.27 -4.45
N ARG A 597 -28.15 -4.99 -3.79
CA ARG A 597 -29.14 -3.98 -4.21
C ARG A 597 -28.52 -2.60 -4.34
N ARG A 598 -27.66 -2.22 -3.39
CA ARG A 598 -26.91 -0.96 -3.45
C ARG A 598 -26.01 -0.88 -4.69
N THR A 599 -25.22 -1.92 -4.95
CA THR A 599 -24.31 -1.97 -6.11
C THR A 599 -25.07 -2.06 -7.43
N ASP A 600 -26.20 -2.76 -7.46
CA ASP A 600 -27.07 -2.87 -8.64
C ASP A 600 -27.62 -1.52 -9.10
N GLY A 601 -27.79 -0.58 -8.16
CA GLY A 601 -28.20 0.80 -8.44
C GLY A 601 -27.10 1.72 -8.95
N PHE A 602 -25.89 1.24 -9.20
CA PHE A 602 -24.80 2.05 -9.74
C PHE A 602 -24.88 2.18 -11.26
N ASP A 603 -24.54 3.35 -11.79
CA ASP A 603 -24.46 3.55 -13.25
C ASP A 603 -23.32 2.74 -13.89
N ASN A 604 -22.25 2.53 -13.12
CA ASN A 604 -21.03 1.83 -13.56
C ASN A 604 -21.07 0.29 -13.31
N VAL A 605 -22.23 -0.27 -12.94
CA VAL A 605 -22.33 -1.73 -12.75
C VAL A 605 -22.16 -2.44 -14.07
N ALA A 606 -21.40 -3.54 -14.08
CA ALA A 606 -21.18 -4.36 -15.27
C ALA A 606 -22.48 -5.08 -15.71
N ASP A 607 -22.52 -5.56 -16.94
CA ASP A 607 -23.67 -6.32 -17.47
C ASP A 607 -23.88 -7.61 -16.69
N ILE A 608 -22.77 -8.29 -16.35
CA ILE A 608 -22.75 -9.43 -15.44
C ILE A 608 -21.72 -9.11 -14.33
N MET A 609 -22.17 -9.08 -13.09
CA MET A 609 -21.29 -9.09 -11.93
C MET A 609 -21.18 -10.52 -11.41
N ILE A 610 -19.98 -11.01 -11.21
CA ILE A 610 -19.69 -12.39 -10.81
C ILE A 610 -18.98 -12.36 -9.44
N ASN A 611 -19.55 -13.03 -8.45
CA ASN A 611 -18.87 -13.24 -7.17
C ASN A 611 -18.23 -14.63 -7.15
N GLY A 612 -16.95 -14.70 -6.85
CA GLY A 612 -16.24 -15.96 -6.70
C GLY A 612 -16.84 -16.83 -5.58
N ARG A 613 -16.65 -18.13 -5.68
CA ARG A 613 -17.14 -19.08 -4.68
C ARG A 613 -16.51 -18.80 -3.32
N TYR A 614 -17.34 -18.85 -2.30
CA TYR A 614 -16.93 -18.88 -0.90
C TYR A 614 -17.27 -20.24 -0.30
N TRP A 615 -16.34 -20.84 0.42
CA TRP A 615 -16.52 -22.11 1.14
C TRP A 615 -16.56 -21.83 2.65
N PRO A 616 -17.75 -21.82 3.28
CA PRO A 616 -17.89 -21.46 4.70
C PRO A 616 -17.10 -22.37 5.64
N ASP A 617 -16.97 -23.67 5.32
CA ASP A 617 -16.31 -24.67 6.16
C ASP A 617 -14.79 -24.40 6.29
N THR A 618 -14.15 -23.92 5.24
CA THR A 618 -12.70 -23.62 5.23
C THR A 618 -12.42 -22.12 5.34
N GLY A 619 -13.41 -21.28 5.06
CA GLY A 619 -13.25 -19.81 4.96
C GLY A 619 -12.53 -19.36 3.69
N GLU A 620 -12.32 -20.27 2.72
CA GLU A 620 -11.64 -19.99 1.46
C GLU A 620 -12.54 -19.33 0.44
N ILE A 621 -11.92 -18.63 -0.52
CA ILE A 621 -12.56 -18.07 -1.72
C ILE A 621 -11.82 -18.53 -2.98
N ALA A 622 -12.49 -18.41 -4.13
CA ALA A 622 -11.85 -18.53 -5.45
C ALA A 622 -11.56 -17.12 -5.98
N ALA A 623 -10.32 -16.69 -5.93
CA ALA A 623 -9.92 -15.41 -6.48
C ALA A 623 -9.77 -15.50 -8.01
N PHE A 624 -10.37 -14.55 -8.74
CA PHE A 624 -10.20 -14.45 -10.20
C PHE A 624 -8.85 -13.84 -10.58
N GLU A 625 -8.23 -13.10 -9.66
CA GLU A 625 -6.86 -12.62 -9.78
C GLU A 625 -5.84 -13.60 -9.20
N GLU A 626 -4.58 -13.48 -9.60
CA GLU A 626 -3.46 -14.31 -9.13
C GLU A 626 -3.02 -13.90 -7.71
N GLN A 627 -3.91 -14.13 -6.72
CA GLN A 627 -3.74 -13.77 -5.32
C GLN A 627 -4.06 -14.95 -4.41
N VAL A 628 -3.23 -15.18 -3.37
CA VAL A 628 -3.48 -16.21 -2.34
C VAL A 628 -4.38 -15.66 -1.23
N GLY A 629 -4.07 -14.48 -0.71
CA GLY A 629 -4.99 -13.66 0.06
C GLY A 629 -5.72 -12.74 -0.90
N SER A 630 -7.03 -12.69 -0.87
CA SER A 630 -7.81 -11.88 -1.80
C SER A 630 -9.06 -11.32 -1.16
N HIS A 631 -9.56 -10.27 -1.77
CA HIS A 631 -10.76 -9.54 -1.36
C HIS A 631 -11.49 -8.99 -2.61
N GLY A 632 -12.50 -8.16 -2.43
CA GLY A 632 -13.23 -7.50 -3.52
C GLY A 632 -14.66 -7.96 -3.65
N GLY A 633 -14.99 -9.16 -3.19
CA GLY A 633 -16.33 -9.73 -3.26
C GLY A 633 -16.99 -9.89 -1.90
N LEU A 634 -18.14 -10.55 -1.92
CA LEU A 634 -18.89 -10.90 -0.73
C LEU A 634 -18.51 -12.31 -0.23
N GLY A 635 -18.75 -12.53 1.06
CA GLY A 635 -18.48 -13.77 1.76
C GLY A 635 -17.12 -13.83 2.44
N GLY A 636 -17.10 -14.42 3.63
CA GLY A 636 -15.88 -14.65 4.40
C GLY A 636 -15.27 -13.44 5.08
N PRO A 637 -14.01 -13.60 5.56
CA PRO A 637 -13.30 -12.57 6.32
C PRO A 637 -13.03 -11.28 5.55
N GLN A 638 -13.00 -11.30 4.22
CA GLN A 638 -12.75 -10.13 3.37
C GLN A 638 -13.77 -8.99 3.61
N THR A 639 -15.00 -9.35 3.97
CA THR A 639 -16.07 -8.38 4.20
C THR A 639 -16.17 -7.90 5.64
N ARG A 640 -15.23 -8.30 6.50
CA ARG A 640 -15.27 -7.99 7.94
C ARG A 640 -13.98 -7.33 8.42
N PRO A 641 -13.77 -6.06 8.08
CA PRO A 641 -12.75 -5.22 8.69
C PRO A 641 -13.10 -4.87 10.14
N PHE A 642 -12.25 -4.07 10.77
CA PHE A 642 -12.40 -3.68 12.18
C PHE A 642 -12.30 -2.17 12.38
N LEU A 643 -12.82 -1.73 13.53
CA LEU A 643 -12.65 -0.40 14.10
C LEU A 643 -12.20 -0.57 15.55
N LEU A 644 -11.02 -0.04 15.88
CA LEU A 644 -10.43 0.02 17.21
C LEU A 644 -10.37 1.49 17.62
N TYR A 645 -11.17 1.91 18.59
CA TYR A 645 -11.37 3.31 18.94
C TYR A 645 -11.31 3.56 20.43
N PRO A 646 -10.91 4.76 20.89
CA PRO A 646 -10.85 5.11 22.31
C PRO A 646 -12.20 4.90 23.01
N ALA A 647 -12.18 4.22 24.16
CA ALA A 647 -13.38 3.82 24.91
C ALA A 647 -14.25 5.00 25.42
N HIS A 648 -13.65 6.20 25.52
CA HIS A 648 -14.35 7.42 25.95
C HIS A 648 -15.09 8.14 24.81
N LEU A 649 -14.88 7.74 23.57
CA LEU A 649 -15.64 8.31 22.44
C LEU A 649 -17.06 7.75 22.39
N PRO A 650 -18.03 8.51 21.85
CA PRO A 650 -19.38 8.00 21.63
C PRO A 650 -19.38 6.67 20.91
N GLU A 651 -20.19 5.74 21.39
CA GLU A 651 -20.28 4.41 20.78
C GLU A 651 -20.87 4.50 19.37
N PRO A 652 -20.23 3.84 18.38
CA PRO A 652 -20.85 3.66 17.07
C PRO A 652 -22.11 2.78 17.17
N PRO A 653 -22.97 2.77 16.15
CA PRO A 653 -24.03 1.75 16.04
C PRO A 653 -23.45 0.33 16.16
N ASP A 654 -24.21 -0.60 16.76
CA ASP A 654 -23.78 -2.00 16.98
C ASP A 654 -23.35 -2.69 15.69
N GLU A 655 -23.97 -2.36 14.57
CA GLU A 655 -23.60 -2.81 13.24
C GLU A 655 -23.36 -1.61 12.31
N LEU A 656 -22.17 -1.57 11.71
CA LEU A 656 -21.82 -0.62 10.68
C LEU A 656 -21.79 -1.33 9.32
N HIS A 657 -22.52 -0.79 8.35
CA HIS A 657 -22.62 -1.31 7.00
C HIS A 657 -22.15 -0.25 5.99
N GLY A 658 -21.08 -0.60 5.27
CA GLY A 658 -20.47 0.26 4.26
C GLY A 658 -19.56 1.35 4.82
N ALA A 659 -18.64 1.76 3.97
CA ALA A 659 -17.61 2.76 4.29
C ALA A 659 -18.18 4.14 4.61
N GLU A 660 -19.35 4.48 4.05
CA GLU A 660 -20.05 5.75 4.31
C GLU A 660 -20.54 5.87 5.76
N GLN A 661 -20.88 4.74 6.42
CA GLN A 661 -21.23 4.78 7.84
C GLN A 661 -19.99 5.00 8.72
N VAL A 662 -18.87 4.40 8.34
CA VAL A 662 -17.59 4.65 9.03
C VAL A 662 -17.20 6.13 8.91
N HIS A 663 -17.36 6.73 7.73
CA HIS A 663 -17.16 8.17 7.54
C HIS A 663 -17.99 9.02 8.53
N ARG A 664 -19.29 8.69 8.69
CA ARG A 664 -20.18 9.43 9.62
C ARG A 664 -19.71 9.31 11.07
N VAL A 665 -19.25 8.13 11.48
CA VAL A 665 -18.70 7.92 12.82
C VAL A 665 -17.44 8.74 13.03
N LEU A 666 -16.47 8.65 12.11
CA LEU A 666 -15.20 9.40 12.20
C LEU A 666 -15.42 10.91 12.16
N SER A 667 -16.32 11.39 11.30
CA SER A 667 -16.68 12.80 11.21
C SER A 667 -17.36 13.29 12.50
N GLY A 668 -18.26 12.48 13.08
CA GLY A 668 -18.85 12.75 14.38
C GLY A 668 -17.80 12.88 15.49
N TRP A 669 -16.81 12.00 15.52
CA TRP A 669 -15.72 12.09 16.51
C TRP A 669 -14.77 13.27 16.25
N ARG A 670 -14.50 13.61 14.98
CA ARG A 670 -13.74 14.80 14.62
C ARG A 670 -14.39 16.08 15.14
N ASP A 671 -15.71 16.16 15.05
CA ASP A 671 -16.48 17.38 15.31
C ASP A 671 -16.94 17.54 16.78
N LEU A 672 -16.55 16.59 17.67
CA LEU A 672 -16.89 16.65 19.10
C LEU A 672 -16.41 17.96 19.75
N PRO A 673 -17.23 18.59 20.61
CA PRO A 673 -16.83 19.75 21.41
C PRO A 673 -15.63 19.44 22.32
N ALA A 674 -14.82 20.45 22.64
CA ALA A 674 -13.63 20.29 23.50
C ALA A 674 -13.96 19.77 24.92
N ALA A 675 -15.15 20.03 25.43
CA ALA A 675 -15.60 19.59 26.76
C ALA A 675 -15.88 18.08 26.82
N ASP A 676 -16.54 17.53 25.78
CA ASP A 676 -16.94 16.11 25.74
C ASP A 676 -15.74 15.19 25.45
N ALA A 677 -14.71 15.72 24.82
CA ALA A 677 -13.48 15.00 24.50
C ALA A 677 -12.56 14.77 25.72
N ARG A 678 -12.83 15.40 26.86
CA ARG A 678 -12.04 15.30 28.12
C ARG A 678 -12.73 14.52 29.24
N ALA A 679 -14.02 14.19 29.10
CA ALA A 679 -14.83 13.59 30.16
C ALA A 679 -14.41 12.17 30.55
N GLY A 680 -13.42 11.58 29.91
CA GLY A 680 -12.92 10.21 30.14
C GLY A 680 -11.47 10.10 30.63
N ARG A 681 -10.87 11.17 31.16
CA ARG A 681 -9.51 11.09 31.73
C ARG A 681 -9.52 11.00 33.24
#